data_0c9c37dd0667977f1a22b02594bb3c7b
#
_entry.id   0c9c37dd0667977f1a22b02594bb3c7b
#
_cell.length_a   1.000
_cell.length_b   1.000
_cell.length_c   1.000
_cell.angle_alpha   90.00
_cell.angle_beta   90.00
_cell.angle_gamma   90.00
#
_symmetry.space_group_name_H-M   'P 1'
#
loop_
_entity.id
_entity.type
_entity.pdbx_description
1 polymer ?
#
loop_
_entity_poly.entity_id
_entity_poly.type
_entity_poly.pdbx_seq_one_letter_code
_entity_poly.pdbx_strand_id
1 'polypeptide(L)'
;EEMDMEDIRPLVNPEYIKRFRDRALTPERPVTRGTAENPETFFTHREACNEYYDRIPEVVEKYLGEMTKITGREYHLFNYYGAEDAENVIILMGSATEPAREAIDYLNKQGKKVGMVAVHLYRPFSVDFLKKALPATVKRIAVLDRTKEPGAEGEPLYLDVKSALYDDERKPLIVGGRYGLGSSDTTPAKIVAVFKNLELPQPKNHFTVGIVDDVTFTSLPEEEEIPMGGDDLFEAKFYGLGADGTVGANKNSVQIIGNNTNKYCQAYFSYDSKKSGGFTCSHLRFGDSPIHSAYQVNTPNFVACHVQAYLHMYDVTRGLRKNGFFLLNTIFDGEELVNFIPNKVKRCFAQNNITVYYINATKIAQEIGLGNRTNTILQSAFFRITEVIPLDLAVEQMKAFIVKSYSKKGQDVVDKNFAAVDRGGEYKQLTVDPAWANLADEEAKEDNAPAFVKELVRPINGQAGDLLKVSDFVKHDTVDGTWQNGTSAFEKRGVEAFVPVWNVENCIQCNKCSFVCPHAAIRPFVLTDDELAGIEGLDTQEIKAPAALKGMHFRIETSVLDCLGCGNCADVCPGKKNKETGELEKALKMVPFNVDAEDMQKEAQNWEYLVHNVASKQDLVDIKQSPKNSQFAQPLFEFSGACSGCGETPYVKLISQLFGDRQMIANATGCSSIYSASIPSTPYTKNAKGQGPAFDNSLFEDFCEFGLGMVLGNKKMKERICHLLEEAKADEHVPAEFVAAADKWMANMNDSEGSKEAAAELKPLIAAGAEKGCPVCAELKTLDHYLVKRSQWIIGGDGASYDIG
;
A
#
# COMPACT_ATOMS: atom_id res chain seq x y z
N GLU A 1 17.49 -18.16 11.04
CA GLU A 1 17.84 -18.67 12.39
C GLU A 1 18.87 -17.76 13.04
N GLU A 2 18.71 -17.54 14.33
CA GLU A 2 19.69 -16.84 15.14
C GLU A 2 20.59 -17.88 15.81
N MET A 3 21.89 -17.72 15.65
CA MET A 3 22.90 -18.57 16.29
C MET A 3 23.62 -17.75 17.37
N ASP A 4 23.95 -18.39 18.48
CA ASP A 4 24.72 -17.73 19.52
C ASP A 4 26.16 -17.49 19.09
N MET A 5 26.78 -16.43 19.60
CA MET A 5 28.18 -16.11 19.30
C MET A 5 29.14 -17.21 19.71
N GLU A 6 28.79 -18.05 20.68
CA GLU A 6 29.56 -19.19 21.11
C GLU A 6 29.59 -20.28 20.05
N ASP A 7 28.49 -20.45 19.29
CA ASP A 7 28.40 -21.40 18.17
C ASP A 7 29.11 -20.88 16.91
N ILE A 8 29.10 -19.56 16.68
CA ILE A 8 29.73 -18.93 15.52
C ILE A 8 31.26 -18.90 15.64
N ARG A 9 31.79 -18.63 16.83
CA ARG A 9 33.25 -18.48 17.05
C ARG A 9 34.10 -19.66 16.54
N PRO A 10 33.74 -20.95 16.75
CA PRO A 10 34.48 -22.07 16.22
C PRO A 10 34.55 -22.15 14.69
N LEU A 11 33.53 -21.58 14.00
CA LEU A 11 33.45 -21.52 12.54
C LEU A 11 34.39 -20.47 11.94
N VAL A 12 34.82 -19.49 12.75
CA VAL A 12 35.65 -18.37 12.32
C VAL A 12 37.10 -18.71 12.48
N ASN A 13 37.86 -18.75 11.36
CA ASN A 13 39.31 -18.93 11.39
C ASN A 13 40.03 -17.57 11.51
N PRO A 14 40.68 -17.26 12.65
CA PRO A 14 41.37 -15.98 12.85
C PRO A 14 42.51 -15.72 11.82
N GLU A 15 43.13 -16.78 11.27
CA GLU A 15 44.16 -16.64 10.24
C GLU A 15 43.59 -16.09 8.93
N TYR A 16 42.36 -16.52 8.55
CA TYR A 16 41.68 -16.01 7.36
C TYR A 16 41.25 -14.54 7.54
N ILE A 17 40.80 -14.18 8.74
CA ILE A 17 40.52 -12.77 9.08
C ILE A 17 41.83 -11.96 8.96
N LYS A 18 42.92 -12.45 9.50
CA LYS A 18 44.22 -11.79 9.40
C LYS A 18 44.63 -11.59 7.93
N ARG A 19 44.60 -12.65 7.11
CA ARG A 19 44.87 -12.57 5.67
C ARG A 19 44.00 -11.55 4.95
N PHE A 20 42.69 -11.47 5.30
CA PHE A 20 41.80 -10.49 4.74
C PHE A 20 42.23 -9.07 5.13
N ARG A 21 42.50 -8.84 6.42
CA ARG A 21 42.99 -7.54 6.93
C ARG A 21 44.37 -7.18 6.36
N ASP A 22 45.25 -8.14 6.15
CA ASP A 22 46.56 -7.91 5.56
C ASP A 22 46.47 -7.39 4.10
N ARG A 23 45.33 -7.59 3.43
CA ARG A 23 45.08 -7.07 2.10
C ARG A 23 44.39 -5.69 2.11
N ALA A 24 44.10 -5.09 3.27
CA ALA A 24 43.55 -3.75 3.35
C ALA A 24 44.53 -2.74 2.73
N LEU A 25 44.00 -1.69 2.10
CA LEU A 25 44.78 -0.57 1.60
C LEU A 25 45.42 0.17 2.77
N THR A 26 46.73 0.26 2.79
CA THR A 26 47.50 0.95 3.84
C THR A 26 48.80 1.51 3.28
N PRO A 27 49.24 2.70 3.72
CA PRO A 27 50.51 3.29 3.27
C PRO A 27 51.72 2.43 3.56
N GLU A 28 51.66 1.59 4.61
CA GLU A 28 52.78 0.72 4.98
C GLU A 28 52.94 -0.45 4.01
N ARG A 29 51.92 -0.73 3.22
CA ARG A 29 51.95 -1.77 2.16
C ARG A 29 51.21 -1.22 0.92
N PRO A 30 51.85 -0.28 0.19
CA PRO A 30 51.20 0.43 -0.88
C PRO A 30 50.93 -0.50 -2.08
N VAL A 31 49.67 -0.48 -2.54
CA VAL A 31 49.25 -1.21 -3.74
C VAL A 31 48.22 -0.32 -4.50
N THR A 32 48.14 -0.55 -5.80
CA THR A 32 47.12 0.10 -6.63
C THR A 32 46.05 -0.91 -6.98
N ARG A 33 44.78 -0.56 -6.76
CA ARG A 33 43.61 -1.36 -7.16
C ARG A 33 42.68 -0.53 -8.04
N GLY A 34 41.82 -1.23 -8.79
CA GLY A 34 40.87 -0.56 -9.69
C GLY A 34 41.54 0.04 -10.92
N THR A 35 42.59 -0.63 -11.41
CA THR A 35 43.31 -0.20 -12.60
C THR A 35 42.52 -0.45 -13.87
N ALA A 36 42.68 0.41 -14.88
CA ALA A 36 42.20 0.17 -16.24
C ALA A 36 43.08 -0.91 -16.89
N GLU A 37 42.46 -1.77 -17.68
CA GLU A 37 43.16 -2.81 -18.45
C GLU A 37 42.80 -2.64 -19.93
N ASN A 38 43.82 -2.85 -20.78
CA ASN A 38 43.62 -2.86 -22.21
C ASN A 38 42.96 -4.17 -22.71
N PRO A 39 42.37 -4.18 -23.90
CA PRO A 39 41.64 -5.34 -24.44
C PRO A 39 42.49 -6.61 -24.50
N GLU A 40 43.80 -6.50 -24.78
CA GLU A 40 44.72 -7.62 -24.92
C GLU A 40 45.02 -8.33 -23.58
N THR A 41 44.81 -7.69 -22.43
CA THR A 41 45.10 -8.28 -21.11
C THR A 41 43.85 -8.61 -20.31
N PHE A 42 42.77 -7.82 -20.46
CA PHE A 42 41.55 -7.91 -19.64
C PHE A 42 40.94 -9.32 -19.67
N PHE A 43 40.77 -9.89 -20.86
CA PHE A 43 40.15 -11.22 -20.98
C PHE A 43 40.97 -12.31 -20.24
N THR A 44 42.28 -12.34 -20.48
CA THR A 44 43.16 -13.31 -19.84
C THR A 44 43.16 -13.15 -18.32
N HIS A 45 43.23 -11.90 -17.83
CA HIS A 45 43.19 -11.61 -16.40
C HIS A 45 41.85 -11.98 -15.79
N ARG A 46 40.75 -11.74 -16.53
CA ARG A 46 39.40 -12.08 -16.06
C ARG A 46 39.19 -13.59 -15.91
N GLU A 47 39.78 -14.42 -16.76
CA GLU A 47 39.74 -15.88 -16.66
C GLU A 47 40.57 -16.42 -15.46
N ALA A 48 41.55 -15.69 -14.96
CA ALA A 48 42.35 -16.08 -13.81
C ALA A 48 41.55 -16.22 -12.50
N CYS A 49 40.30 -15.73 -12.44
CA CYS A 49 39.45 -15.91 -11.27
C CYS A 49 38.69 -17.25 -11.23
N ASN A 50 38.66 -18.02 -12.32
CA ASN A 50 37.88 -19.25 -12.46
C ASN A 50 38.19 -20.27 -11.37
N GLU A 51 39.49 -20.51 -11.05
CA GLU A 51 39.89 -21.42 -10.00
C GLU A 51 39.24 -21.13 -8.64
N TYR A 52 39.01 -19.86 -8.32
CA TYR A 52 38.37 -19.48 -7.07
C TYR A 52 36.88 -19.83 -7.09
N TYR A 53 36.20 -19.55 -8.18
CA TYR A 53 34.75 -19.86 -8.32
C TYR A 53 34.51 -21.36 -8.33
N ASP A 54 35.40 -22.17 -8.98
CA ASP A 54 35.29 -23.62 -9.04
C ASP A 54 35.40 -24.28 -7.65
N ARG A 55 36.15 -23.68 -6.73
CA ARG A 55 36.34 -24.18 -5.37
C ARG A 55 35.27 -23.75 -4.38
N ILE A 56 34.49 -22.71 -4.67
CA ILE A 56 33.46 -22.18 -3.74
C ILE A 56 32.42 -23.23 -3.34
N PRO A 57 31.85 -24.05 -4.24
CA PRO A 57 30.85 -25.05 -3.87
C PRO A 57 31.34 -26.00 -2.77
N GLU A 58 32.53 -26.55 -2.90
CA GLU A 58 33.14 -27.48 -1.91
C GLU A 58 33.40 -26.78 -0.56
N VAL A 59 33.85 -25.52 -0.60
CA VAL A 59 34.10 -24.72 0.60
C VAL A 59 32.79 -24.45 1.33
N VAL A 60 31.73 -24.03 0.60
CA VAL A 60 30.41 -23.73 1.19
C VAL A 60 29.78 -25.01 1.74
N GLU A 61 29.84 -26.14 1.00
CA GLU A 61 29.32 -27.44 1.46
C GLU A 61 29.97 -27.88 2.77
N LYS A 62 31.31 -27.70 2.88
CA LYS A 62 32.03 -27.98 4.12
C LYS A 62 31.47 -27.17 5.30
N TYR A 63 31.28 -25.85 5.13
CA TYR A 63 30.78 -25.01 6.23
C TYR A 63 29.30 -25.27 6.53
N LEU A 64 28.49 -25.62 5.55
CA LEU A 64 27.11 -26.07 5.75
C LEU A 64 27.08 -27.37 6.59
N GLY A 65 28.01 -28.29 6.33
CA GLY A 65 28.19 -29.49 7.15
C GLY A 65 28.57 -29.18 8.61
N GLU A 66 29.41 -28.17 8.85
CA GLU A 66 29.71 -27.71 10.23
C GLU A 66 28.48 -27.07 10.88
N MET A 67 27.69 -26.28 10.15
CA MET A 67 26.43 -25.73 10.64
C MET A 67 25.43 -26.84 10.98
N THR A 68 25.34 -27.90 10.16
CA THR A 68 24.53 -29.08 10.44
C THR A 68 24.86 -29.71 11.79
N LYS A 69 26.15 -29.80 12.14
CA LYS A 69 26.59 -30.35 13.44
C LYS A 69 26.16 -29.48 14.62
N ILE A 70 26.16 -28.18 14.46
CA ILE A 70 25.78 -27.21 15.52
C ILE A 70 24.28 -27.17 15.70
N THR A 71 23.53 -27.07 14.63
CA THR A 71 22.08 -26.84 14.66
C THR A 71 21.24 -28.11 14.74
N GLY A 72 21.85 -29.27 14.37
CA GLY A 72 21.12 -30.54 14.21
C GLY A 72 20.21 -30.58 12.96
N ARG A 73 20.30 -29.61 12.06
CA ARG A 73 19.53 -29.53 10.80
C ARG A 73 20.48 -29.75 9.63
N GLU A 74 20.03 -30.52 8.64
CA GLU A 74 20.83 -30.77 7.45
C GLU A 74 20.83 -29.56 6.50
N TYR A 75 22.05 -29.06 6.20
CA TYR A 75 22.29 -28.00 5.24
C TYR A 75 23.26 -28.47 4.16
N HIS A 76 22.86 -28.30 2.91
CA HIS A 76 23.60 -28.56 1.69
C HIS A 76 23.46 -27.43 0.70
N LEU A 77 24.27 -27.40 -0.37
CA LEU A 77 24.08 -26.41 -1.47
C LEU A 77 22.69 -26.53 -2.11
N PHE A 78 22.22 -27.78 -2.18
CA PHE A 78 20.88 -28.15 -2.66
C PHE A 78 20.29 -29.15 -1.67
N ASN A 79 19.29 -28.76 -0.91
CA ASN A 79 18.62 -29.66 0.02
C ASN A 79 17.42 -30.33 -0.65
N TYR A 80 17.43 -31.66 -0.67
CA TYR A 80 16.24 -32.42 -1.06
C TYR A 80 15.30 -32.60 0.12
N TYR A 81 13.99 -32.49 -0.14
CA TYR A 81 12.93 -32.80 0.83
C TYR A 81 11.75 -33.49 0.14
N GLY A 82 11.25 -34.59 0.68
CA GLY A 82 10.08 -35.30 0.20
C GLY A 82 10.30 -36.82 0.08
N ALA A 83 9.54 -37.49 -0.77
CA ALA A 83 9.64 -38.94 -0.98
C ALA A 83 10.95 -39.30 -1.70
N GLU A 84 11.66 -40.30 -1.21
CA GLU A 84 12.92 -40.77 -1.79
C GLU A 84 12.80 -41.27 -3.24
N ASP A 85 11.61 -41.77 -3.58
CA ASP A 85 11.23 -42.27 -4.91
C ASP A 85 10.31 -41.29 -5.67
N ALA A 86 10.45 -40.00 -5.43
CA ALA A 86 9.63 -38.98 -6.11
C ALA A 86 9.89 -38.96 -7.62
N GLU A 87 8.82 -38.96 -8.39
CA GLU A 87 8.84 -38.76 -9.85
C GLU A 87 8.63 -37.31 -10.25
N ASN A 88 7.90 -36.55 -9.43
CA ASN A 88 7.62 -35.13 -9.62
C ASN A 88 8.34 -34.31 -8.54
N VAL A 89 9.20 -33.38 -8.97
CA VAL A 89 10.01 -32.55 -8.07
C VAL A 89 9.85 -31.08 -8.45
N ILE A 90 9.78 -30.21 -7.45
CA ILE A 90 9.89 -28.76 -7.67
C ILE A 90 11.28 -28.27 -7.24
N ILE A 91 11.80 -27.25 -7.92
CA ILE A 91 13.06 -26.59 -7.55
C ILE A 91 12.77 -25.11 -7.32
N LEU A 92 13.15 -24.61 -6.16
CA LEU A 92 12.92 -23.24 -5.75
C LEU A 92 13.94 -22.79 -4.69
N MET A 93 13.91 -21.50 -4.34
CA MET A 93 14.78 -20.92 -3.32
C MET A 93 14.04 -19.97 -2.39
N GLY A 94 14.65 -19.69 -1.23
CA GLY A 94 14.16 -18.70 -0.28
C GLY A 94 12.95 -19.15 0.52
N SER A 95 12.16 -18.21 1.03
CA SER A 95 11.07 -18.49 1.98
C SER A 95 9.95 -19.38 1.46
N ALA A 96 9.80 -19.48 0.13
CA ALA A 96 8.78 -20.35 -0.48
C ALA A 96 9.06 -21.86 -0.27
N THR A 97 10.26 -22.24 0.16
CA THR A 97 10.58 -23.63 0.53
C THR A 97 9.79 -24.11 1.74
N GLU A 98 9.42 -23.23 2.65
CA GLU A 98 8.65 -23.60 3.83
C GLU A 98 7.19 -23.98 3.50
N PRO A 99 6.38 -23.15 2.81
CA PRO A 99 5.04 -23.59 2.35
C PRO A 99 5.10 -24.75 1.37
N ALA A 100 6.19 -24.91 0.60
CA ALA A 100 6.39 -26.07 -0.25
C ALA A 100 6.58 -27.35 0.57
N ARG A 101 7.27 -27.30 1.70
CA ARG A 101 7.40 -28.42 2.64
C ARG A 101 6.04 -28.89 3.14
N GLU A 102 5.19 -27.95 3.59
CA GLU A 102 3.83 -28.26 4.04
C GLU A 102 2.98 -28.92 2.93
N ALA A 103 3.03 -28.37 1.71
CA ALA A 103 2.34 -28.95 0.55
C ALA A 103 2.83 -30.36 0.21
N ILE A 104 4.14 -30.61 0.29
CA ILE A 104 4.74 -31.93 0.04
C ILE A 104 4.29 -32.94 1.10
N ASP A 105 4.30 -32.54 2.38
CA ASP A 105 3.82 -33.40 3.46
C ASP A 105 2.33 -33.76 3.28
N TYR A 106 1.52 -32.77 2.93
CA TYR A 106 0.10 -32.96 2.62
C TYR A 106 -0.12 -33.96 1.46
N LEU A 107 0.62 -33.78 0.35
CA LEU A 107 0.48 -34.64 -0.83
C LEU A 107 1.05 -36.06 -0.57
N ASN A 108 2.19 -36.18 0.12
CA ASN A 108 2.79 -37.47 0.43
C ASN A 108 1.95 -38.28 1.42
N LYS A 109 1.25 -37.63 2.38
CA LYS A 109 0.22 -38.30 3.21
C LYS A 109 -0.91 -38.91 2.38
N GLN A 110 -1.16 -38.36 1.18
CA GLN A 110 -2.14 -38.91 0.21
C GLN A 110 -1.50 -39.92 -0.76
N GLY A 111 -0.24 -40.27 -0.62
CA GLY A 111 0.46 -41.25 -1.42
C GLY A 111 0.99 -40.73 -2.78
N LYS A 112 1.15 -39.39 -2.95
CA LYS A 112 1.54 -38.78 -4.23
C LYS A 112 3.03 -38.92 -4.60
N LYS A 113 3.93 -39.17 -3.66
CA LYS A 113 5.38 -39.30 -3.87
C LYS A 113 6.00 -38.12 -4.62
N VAL A 114 5.93 -36.97 -4.00
CA VAL A 114 6.47 -35.69 -4.50
C VAL A 114 7.63 -35.21 -3.63
N GLY A 115 8.45 -34.31 -4.18
CA GLY A 115 9.54 -33.71 -3.44
C GLY A 115 9.96 -32.35 -3.98
N MET A 116 10.89 -31.71 -3.30
CA MET A 116 11.53 -30.47 -3.73
C MET A 116 13.05 -30.50 -3.57
N VAL A 117 13.71 -29.64 -4.33
CA VAL A 117 15.09 -29.22 -4.10
C VAL A 117 15.09 -27.75 -3.71
N ALA A 118 15.51 -27.47 -2.48
CA ALA A 118 15.73 -26.09 -2.00
C ALA A 118 17.17 -25.66 -2.38
N VAL A 119 17.30 -24.56 -3.13
CA VAL A 119 18.57 -24.01 -3.55
C VAL A 119 19.10 -23.05 -2.49
N HIS A 120 20.26 -23.36 -1.87
CA HIS A 120 20.92 -22.50 -0.90
C HIS A 120 22.11 -21.74 -1.51
N LEU A 121 22.89 -22.37 -2.40
CA LEU A 121 23.93 -21.67 -3.16
C LEU A 121 23.53 -21.55 -4.64
N TYR A 122 23.06 -20.37 -5.02
CA TYR A 122 22.68 -20.10 -6.41
C TYR A 122 23.87 -19.74 -7.30
N ARG A 123 24.88 -19.05 -6.78
CA ARG A 123 26.09 -18.68 -7.52
C ARG A 123 27.35 -18.92 -6.64
N PRO A 124 28.35 -19.61 -7.18
CA PRO A 124 28.38 -20.34 -8.47
C PRO A 124 27.42 -21.53 -8.46
N PHE A 125 26.74 -21.77 -9.61
CA PHE A 125 25.76 -22.86 -9.74
C PHE A 125 26.50 -24.19 -9.95
N SER A 126 26.34 -25.16 -9.03
CA SER A 126 27.01 -26.45 -9.12
C SER A 126 26.11 -27.53 -9.69
N VAL A 127 26.40 -27.95 -10.93
CA VAL A 127 25.68 -29.02 -11.63
C VAL A 127 25.77 -30.35 -10.90
N ASP A 128 26.95 -30.70 -10.38
CA ASP A 128 27.17 -31.97 -9.72
C ASP A 128 26.40 -32.11 -8.40
N PHE A 129 26.37 -31.05 -7.60
CA PHE A 129 25.57 -31.04 -6.37
C PHE A 129 24.07 -31.05 -6.65
N LEU A 130 23.56 -30.34 -7.67
CA LEU A 130 22.16 -30.45 -8.10
C LEU A 130 21.82 -31.89 -8.52
N LYS A 131 22.63 -32.50 -9.38
CA LYS A 131 22.40 -33.90 -9.84
C LYS A 131 22.38 -34.92 -8.71
N LYS A 132 23.23 -34.73 -7.70
CA LYS A 132 23.27 -35.58 -6.50
C LYS A 132 22.04 -35.39 -5.60
N ALA A 133 21.50 -34.18 -5.51
CA ALA A 133 20.32 -33.89 -4.70
C ALA A 133 19.03 -34.47 -5.28
N LEU A 134 18.95 -34.65 -6.60
CA LEU A 134 17.75 -35.12 -7.26
C LEU A 134 17.56 -36.64 -7.11
N PRO A 135 16.33 -37.14 -6.80
CA PRO A 135 16.03 -38.57 -6.80
C PRO A 135 16.32 -39.24 -8.14
N ALA A 136 16.81 -40.50 -8.09
CA ALA A 136 17.04 -41.27 -9.30
C ALA A 136 15.78 -41.49 -10.15
N THR A 137 14.61 -41.46 -9.51
CA THR A 137 13.30 -41.72 -10.09
C THR A 137 12.66 -40.50 -10.75
N VAL A 138 13.28 -39.31 -10.66
CA VAL A 138 12.70 -38.06 -11.14
C VAL A 138 12.42 -38.11 -12.65
N LYS A 139 11.19 -37.80 -13.03
CA LYS A 139 10.72 -37.74 -14.42
C LYS A 139 10.30 -36.33 -14.85
N ARG A 140 9.84 -35.52 -13.92
CA ARG A 140 9.29 -34.18 -14.18
C ARG A 140 9.76 -33.20 -13.12
N ILE A 141 10.14 -32.01 -13.55
CA ILE A 141 10.64 -30.95 -12.68
C ILE A 141 9.89 -29.67 -13.03
N ALA A 142 9.34 -28.97 -12.02
CA ALA A 142 8.91 -27.59 -12.15
C ALA A 142 9.90 -26.68 -11.42
N VAL A 143 10.44 -25.71 -12.11
CA VAL A 143 11.33 -24.70 -11.53
C VAL A 143 10.54 -23.43 -11.27
N LEU A 144 10.59 -22.92 -10.04
CA LEU A 144 9.83 -21.77 -9.61
C LEU A 144 10.77 -20.59 -9.37
N ASP A 145 10.52 -19.51 -10.12
CA ASP A 145 11.24 -18.25 -10.01
C ASP A 145 10.33 -17.15 -9.46
N ARG A 146 10.81 -16.40 -8.47
CA ARG A 146 10.10 -15.22 -7.93
C ARG A 146 10.52 -13.95 -8.66
N THR A 147 10.58 -14.03 -9.97
CA THR A 147 10.90 -12.93 -10.89
C THR A 147 10.20 -13.12 -12.21
N LYS A 148 10.20 -12.09 -13.04
CA LYS A 148 9.78 -12.12 -14.42
C LYS A 148 10.86 -11.46 -15.27
N GLU A 149 11.33 -12.19 -16.28
CA GLU A 149 12.34 -11.72 -17.26
C GLU A 149 11.67 -11.45 -18.60
N PRO A 150 11.16 -10.22 -18.85
CA PRO A 150 10.48 -9.91 -20.10
C PRO A 150 11.42 -10.06 -21.31
N GLY A 151 10.99 -10.86 -22.31
CA GLY A 151 11.77 -11.10 -23.53
C GLY A 151 12.83 -12.19 -23.44
N ALA A 152 13.05 -12.81 -22.25
CA ALA A 152 13.89 -13.99 -22.11
C ALA A 152 13.13 -15.29 -22.40
N GLU A 153 13.86 -16.36 -22.76
CA GLU A 153 13.31 -17.70 -22.96
C GLU A 153 12.90 -18.39 -21.64
N GLY A 154 13.03 -17.69 -20.52
CA GLY A 154 12.63 -18.13 -19.20
C GLY A 154 13.35 -17.37 -18.10
N GLU A 155 12.94 -17.62 -16.89
CA GLU A 155 13.49 -17.01 -15.69
C GLU A 155 14.85 -17.64 -15.31
N PRO A 156 15.67 -16.95 -14.51
CA PRO A 156 17.08 -17.33 -14.32
C PRO A 156 17.30 -18.73 -13.75
N LEU A 157 16.59 -19.13 -12.67
CA LEU A 157 16.77 -20.45 -12.09
C LEU A 157 16.31 -21.56 -13.04
N TYR A 158 15.19 -21.34 -13.74
CA TYR A 158 14.68 -22.27 -14.75
C TYR A 158 15.72 -22.52 -15.87
N LEU A 159 16.35 -21.47 -16.37
CA LEU A 159 17.36 -21.60 -17.42
C LEU A 159 18.60 -22.32 -16.93
N ASP A 160 19.09 -22.04 -15.69
CA ASP A 160 20.23 -22.71 -15.11
C ASP A 160 19.96 -24.22 -14.88
N VAL A 161 18.80 -24.58 -14.33
CA VAL A 161 18.41 -25.97 -14.11
C VAL A 161 18.28 -26.71 -15.45
N LYS A 162 17.66 -26.08 -16.44
CA LYS A 162 17.49 -26.67 -17.78
C LYS A 162 18.84 -26.91 -18.45
N SER A 163 19.76 -25.95 -18.36
CA SER A 163 21.14 -26.09 -18.86
C SER A 163 21.91 -27.19 -18.11
N ALA A 164 21.82 -27.21 -16.77
CA ALA A 164 22.51 -28.17 -15.93
C ALA A 164 22.08 -29.65 -16.16
N LEU A 165 20.80 -29.83 -16.52
CA LEU A 165 20.24 -31.20 -16.75
C LEU A 165 20.08 -31.54 -18.23
N TYR A 166 20.66 -30.75 -19.14
CA TYR A 166 20.56 -31.01 -20.59
C TYR A 166 21.10 -32.36 -20.98
N ASP A 167 22.28 -32.76 -20.41
CA ASP A 167 22.96 -34.01 -20.63
C ASP A 167 22.72 -35.06 -19.53
N ASP A 168 21.72 -34.83 -18.66
CA ASP A 168 21.38 -35.77 -17.58
C ASP A 168 20.73 -37.03 -18.16
N GLU A 169 21.18 -38.19 -17.69
CA GLU A 169 20.73 -39.51 -18.20
C GLU A 169 19.24 -39.75 -17.92
N ARG A 170 18.69 -39.17 -16.85
CA ARG A 170 17.26 -39.29 -16.48
C ARG A 170 16.33 -38.59 -17.45
N LYS A 171 16.83 -37.59 -18.20
CA LYS A 171 16.05 -36.77 -19.18
C LYS A 171 14.74 -36.28 -18.65
N PRO A 172 14.66 -35.66 -17.46
CA PRO A 172 13.40 -35.20 -16.91
C PRO A 172 12.76 -34.13 -17.81
N LEU A 173 11.43 -34.12 -17.87
CA LEU A 173 10.69 -32.99 -18.45
C LEU A 173 10.77 -31.80 -17.49
N ILE A 174 11.30 -30.66 -17.96
CA ILE A 174 11.50 -29.47 -17.12
C ILE A 174 10.57 -28.35 -17.60
N VAL A 175 9.76 -27.82 -16.70
CA VAL A 175 8.90 -26.65 -16.93
C VAL A 175 9.23 -25.54 -15.95
N GLY A 176 9.07 -24.29 -16.38
CA GLY A 176 9.31 -23.10 -15.54
C GLY A 176 8.00 -22.41 -15.16
N GLY A 177 7.98 -21.80 -14.00
CA GLY A 177 6.84 -21.03 -13.52
C GLY A 177 7.22 -19.83 -12.65
N ARG A 178 6.40 -18.79 -12.69
CA ARG A 178 6.54 -17.56 -11.93
C ARG A 178 5.56 -17.52 -10.78
N TYR A 179 6.01 -17.04 -9.62
CA TYR A 179 5.20 -16.91 -8.42
C TYR A 179 5.61 -15.70 -7.58
N GLY A 180 4.75 -15.22 -6.72
CA GLY A 180 5.08 -14.36 -5.56
C GLY A 180 5.72 -13.01 -5.87
N LEU A 181 5.62 -12.49 -7.11
CA LEU A 181 6.16 -11.17 -7.46
C LEU A 181 5.54 -10.09 -6.56
N GLY A 182 6.34 -9.06 -6.23
CA GLY A 182 5.89 -7.97 -5.37
C GLY A 182 5.48 -8.44 -3.96
N SER A 183 6.05 -9.56 -3.49
CA SER A 183 5.71 -10.19 -2.20
C SER A 183 4.27 -10.72 -2.11
N SER A 184 3.65 -11.04 -3.26
CA SER A 184 2.38 -11.77 -3.27
C SER A 184 2.51 -13.07 -2.49
N ASP A 185 1.50 -13.35 -1.66
CA ASP A 185 1.52 -14.48 -0.73
C ASP A 185 1.59 -15.83 -1.46
N THR A 186 2.42 -16.73 -0.98
CA THR A 186 2.63 -18.06 -1.58
C THR A 186 2.18 -19.11 -0.59
N THR A 187 1.01 -19.70 -0.82
CA THR A 187 0.36 -20.68 0.05
C THR A 187 0.65 -22.12 -0.40
N PRO A 188 0.48 -23.12 0.48
CA PRO A 188 0.54 -24.53 0.09
C PRO A 188 -0.41 -24.90 -1.04
N ALA A 189 -1.60 -24.30 -1.11
CA ALA A 189 -2.55 -24.53 -2.19
C ALA A 189 -1.96 -24.17 -3.57
N LYS A 190 -1.21 -23.05 -3.65
CA LYS A 190 -0.51 -22.65 -4.87
C LYS A 190 0.58 -23.63 -5.27
N ILE A 191 1.29 -24.20 -4.31
CA ILE A 191 2.29 -25.27 -4.57
C ILE A 191 1.61 -26.58 -5.02
N VAL A 192 0.46 -26.93 -4.44
CA VAL A 192 -0.33 -28.07 -4.89
C VAL A 192 -0.77 -27.92 -6.36
N ALA A 193 -1.15 -26.71 -6.79
CA ALA A 193 -1.46 -26.43 -8.19
C ALA A 193 -0.27 -26.71 -9.12
N VAL A 194 0.96 -26.40 -8.69
CA VAL A 194 2.20 -26.71 -9.44
C VAL A 194 2.38 -28.23 -9.60
N PHE A 195 2.20 -29.01 -8.53
CA PHE A 195 2.29 -30.47 -8.62
C PHE A 195 1.18 -31.05 -9.51
N LYS A 196 -0.05 -30.54 -9.44
CA LYS A 196 -1.14 -30.94 -10.35
C LYS A 196 -0.80 -30.64 -11.81
N ASN A 197 -0.16 -29.50 -12.09
CA ASN A 197 0.35 -29.21 -13.43
C ASN A 197 1.35 -30.28 -13.90
N LEU A 198 2.29 -30.69 -13.03
CA LEU A 198 3.25 -31.75 -13.37
C LEU A 198 2.60 -33.10 -13.63
N GLU A 199 1.43 -33.39 -13.09
CA GLU A 199 0.70 -34.64 -13.33
C GLU A 199 0.05 -34.69 -14.72
N LEU A 200 -0.14 -33.55 -15.40
CA LEU A 200 -0.76 -33.49 -16.73
C LEU A 200 0.10 -34.21 -17.78
N PRO A 201 -0.51 -34.80 -18.82
CA PRO A 201 0.23 -35.40 -19.95
C PRO A 201 1.18 -34.39 -20.62
N GLN A 202 0.76 -33.12 -20.70
CA GLN A 202 1.54 -31.99 -21.20
C GLN A 202 1.46 -30.87 -20.17
N PRO A 203 2.39 -30.82 -19.22
CA PRO A 203 2.42 -29.74 -18.24
C PRO A 203 2.61 -28.38 -18.93
N LYS A 204 1.89 -27.37 -18.44
CA LYS A 204 2.07 -26.00 -18.89
C LYS A 204 3.47 -25.53 -18.51
N ASN A 205 4.19 -24.96 -19.49
CA ASN A 205 5.48 -24.31 -19.28
C ASN A 205 5.30 -22.78 -19.27
N HIS A 206 6.21 -22.04 -18.65
CA HIS A 206 6.12 -20.59 -18.46
C HIS A 206 4.83 -20.16 -17.77
N PHE A 207 4.36 -20.99 -16.84
CA PHE A 207 3.14 -20.73 -16.12
C PHE A 207 3.28 -19.64 -15.06
N THR A 208 2.14 -19.10 -14.64
CA THR A 208 2.01 -18.28 -13.42
C THR A 208 1.14 -19.00 -12.40
N VAL A 209 1.39 -18.78 -11.11
CA VAL A 209 0.56 -19.30 -10.03
C VAL A 209 0.27 -18.19 -9.01
N GLY A 210 -0.97 -18.16 -8.50
CA GLY A 210 -1.43 -17.14 -7.55
C GLY A 210 -1.97 -15.85 -8.16
N ILE A 211 -2.19 -15.85 -9.47
CA ILE A 211 -2.91 -14.81 -10.23
C ILE A 211 -3.79 -15.45 -11.30
N VAL A 212 -4.75 -14.70 -11.82
CA VAL A 212 -5.57 -15.10 -12.96
C VAL A 212 -5.16 -14.31 -14.20
N ASP A 213 -4.39 -14.95 -15.07
CA ASP A 213 -4.04 -14.41 -16.39
C ASP A 213 -5.02 -14.93 -17.44
N ASP A 214 -6.04 -14.17 -17.72
CA ASP A 214 -7.07 -14.41 -18.72
C ASP A 214 -6.81 -13.69 -20.06
N VAL A 215 -5.59 -13.15 -20.23
CA VAL A 215 -5.13 -12.49 -21.46
C VAL A 215 -4.17 -13.38 -22.24
N THR A 216 -3.11 -13.89 -21.60
CA THR A 216 -2.14 -14.80 -22.23
C THR A 216 -2.26 -16.24 -21.75
N PHE A 217 -3.20 -16.49 -20.80
CA PHE A 217 -3.59 -17.82 -20.31
C PHE A 217 -2.43 -18.63 -19.71
N THR A 218 -1.49 -17.96 -19.06
CA THR A 218 -0.35 -18.62 -18.42
C THR A 218 -0.69 -19.21 -17.05
N SER A 219 -1.74 -18.74 -16.38
CA SER A 219 -2.08 -19.17 -15.02
C SER A 219 -2.44 -20.63 -14.90
N LEU A 220 -2.01 -21.23 -13.79
CA LEU A 220 -2.53 -22.51 -13.33
C LEU A 220 -3.91 -22.28 -12.67
N PRO A 221 -4.79 -23.28 -12.66
CA PRO A 221 -6.05 -23.22 -11.92
C PRO A 221 -5.78 -22.92 -10.43
N GLU A 222 -6.64 -22.10 -9.83
CA GLU A 222 -6.60 -21.86 -8.39
C GLU A 222 -7.11 -23.09 -7.63
N GLU A 223 -6.48 -23.33 -6.48
CA GLU A 223 -6.88 -24.37 -5.54
C GLU A 223 -7.48 -23.70 -4.29
N GLU A 224 -8.42 -24.40 -3.65
CA GLU A 224 -8.93 -23.95 -2.34
C GLU A 224 -7.81 -23.95 -1.30
N GLU A 225 -7.81 -22.95 -0.42
CA GLU A 225 -6.83 -22.87 0.66
C GLU A 225 -6.95 -24.09 1.58
N ILE A 226 -5.83 -24.68 1.89
CA ILE A 226 -5.73 -25.94 2.65
C ILE A 226 -5.31 -25.60 4.07
N PRO A 227 -6.11 -25.96 5.10
CA PRO A 227 -5.68 -25.86 6.48
C PRO A 227 -4.43 -26.71 6.71
N MET A 228 -3.30 -26.09 6.96
CA MET A 228 -2.03 -26.75 7.28
C MET A 228 -1.82 -26.82 8.79
N GLY A 229 -0.81 -27.57 9.21
CA GLY A 229 -0.60 -27.87 10.60
C GLY A 229 -1.56 -28.96 11.11
N GLY A 230 -1.26 -29.56 12.24
CA GLY A 230 -2.14 -30.53 12.89
C GLY A 230 -3.29 -29.84 13.64
N ASP A 231 -4.08 -30.62 14.37
CA ASP A 231 -5.15 -30.12 15.24
C ASP A 231 -4.62 -29.22 16.37
N ASP A 232 -3.31 -29.22 16.62
CA ASP A 232 -2.60 -28.43 17.60
C ASP A 232 -2.24 -27.00 17.11
N LEU A 233 -2.36 -26.72 15.80
CA LEU A 233 -2.06 -25.36 15.27
C LEU A 233 -3.30 -24.45 15.37
N PHE A 234 -3.19 -23.43 16.21
CA PHE A 234 -4.20 -22.38 16.31
C PHE A 234 -3.79 -21.15 15.49
N GLU A 235 -4.68 -20.72 14.61
CA GLU A 235 -4.46 -19.58 13.71
C GLU A 235 -5.46 -18.47 14.00
N ALA A 236 -4.96 -17.23 14.12
CA ALA A 236 -5.79 -16.08 14.46
C ALA A 236 -5.49 -14.86 13.57
N LYS A 237 -6.55 -14.11 13.23
CA LYS A 237 -6.47 -12.82 12.52
C LYS A 237 -7.09 -11.71 13.35
N PHE A 238 -6.43 -10.54 13.37
CA PHE A 238 -6.92 -9.37 14.09
C PHE A 238 -6.93 -8.18 13.14
N TYR A 239 -8.10 -7.69 12.83
CA TYR A 239 -8.32 -6.50 12.02
C TYR A 239 -8.40 -5.27 12.91
N GLY A 240 -7.51 -4.30 12.69
CA GLY A 240 -7.41 -3.08 13.46
C GLY A 240 -7.12 -1.86 12.62
N LEU A 241 -7.17 -0.70 13.28
CA LEU A 241 -6.87 0.58 12.68
C LEU A 241 -5.43 0.99 12.98
N GLY A 242 -4.74 1.61 12.04
CA GLY A 242 -3.41 2.16 12.27
C GLY A 242 -3.40 3.11 13.46
N ALA A 243 -2.49 2.89 14.40
CA ALA A 243 -2.33 3.61 15.66
C ALA A 243 -3.36 3.31 16.78
N ASP A 244 -4.28 2.35 16.62
CA ASP A 244 -5.22 1.92 17.68
C ASP A 244 -4.59 1.06 18.79
N GLY A 245 -3.35 0.60 18.58
CA GLY A 245 -2.60 -0.26 19.51
C GLY A 245 -2.80 -1.76 19.31
N THR A 246 -3.61 -2.20 18.34
CA THR A 246 -3.87 -3.62 18.05
C THR A 246 -2.58 -4.39 17.77
N VAL A 247 -1.72 -3.87 16.90
CA VAL A 247 -0.43 -4.50 16.57
C VAL A 247 0.46 -4.67 17.81
N GLY A 248 0.53 -3.64 18.66
CA GLY A 248 1.30 -3.69 19.92
C GLY A 248 0.76 -4.76 20.88
N ALA A 249 -0.57 -4.85 21.04
CA ALA A 249 -1.21 -5.88 21.88
C ALA A 249 -0.94 -7.29 21.33
N ASN A 250 -0.99 -7.48 20.02
CA ASN A 250 -0.73 -8.78 19.40
C ASN A 250 0.74 -9.20 19.50
N LYS A 251 1.70 -8.28 19.36
CA LYS A 251 3.13 -8.54 19.66
C LYS A 251 3.31 -8.99 21.10
N ASN A 252 2.62 -8.32 22.04
CA ASN A 252 2.65 -8.72 23.45
C ASN A 252 2.02 -10.10 23.65
N SER A 253 0.89 -10.41 23.00
CA SER A 253 0.26 -11.75 23.11
C SER A 253 1.21 -12.86 22.68
N VAL A 254 1.93 -12.68 21.57
CA VAL A 254 2.94 -13.65 21.09
C VAL A 254 4.06 -13.82 22.11
N GLN A 255 4.55 -12.73 22.71
CA GLN A 255 5.60 -12.80 23.74
C GLN A 255 5.09 -13.49 25.02
N ILE A 256 3.86 -13.22 25.44
CA ILE A 256 3.26 -13.89 26.62
C ILE A 256 3.19 -15.39 26.37
N ILE A 257 2.69 -15.83 25.23
CA ILE A 257 2.55 -17.26 24.91
C ILE A 257 3.94 -17.91 24.76
N GLY A 258 4.83 -17.34 23.98
CA GLY A 258 6.13 -17.92 23.70
C GLY A 258 7.07 -17.98 24.91
N ASN A 259 7.04 -16.97 25.79
CA ASN A 259 7.91 -16.93 26.97
C ASN A 259 7.41 -17.81 28.13
N ASN A 260 6.13 -18.14 28.18
CA ASN A 260 5.52 -18.84 29.32
C ASN A 260 4.99 -20.24 28.97
N THR A 261 5.19 -20.70 27.74
CA THR A 261 4.81 -22.05 27.29
C THR A 261 5.89 -22.65 26.40
N ASN A 262 5.75 -23.93 26.08
CA ASN A 262 6.61 -24.61 25.11
C ASN A 262 6.05 -24.50 23.67
N LYS A 263 5.05 -23.63 23.42
CA LYS A 263 4.46 -23.47 22.09
C LYS A 263 5.39 -22.73 21.13
N TYR A 264 5.41 -23.20 19.91
CA TYR A 264 5.96 -22.43 18.82
C TYR A 264 4.99 -21.28 18.49
N CYS A 265 5.55 -20.09 18.25
CA CYS A 265 4.78 -18.88 18.00
C CYS A 265 5.27 -18.19 16.74
N GLN A 266 4.34 -17.74 15.92
CA GLN A 266 4.65 -16.95 14.73
C GLN A 266 3.70 -15.75 14.66
N ALA A 267 4.21 -14.60 14.23
CA ALA A 267 3.41 -13.42 13.97
C ALA A 267 3.87 -12.71 12.69
N TYR A 268 2.90 -12.26 11.92
CA TYR A 268 3.11 -11.37 10.78
C TYR A 268 2.10 -10.22 10.84
N PHE A 269 2.53 -9.02 10.47
CA PHE A 269 1.70 -7.82 10.52
C PHE A 269 1.66 -7.17 9.15
N SER A 270 0.48 -7.12 8.54
CA SER A 270 0.24 -6.42 7.28
C SER A 270 -0.38 -5.05 7.51
N TYR A 271 0.00 -4.11 6.67
CA TYR A 271 -0.41 -2.72 6.72
C TYR A 271 -0.76 -2.25 5.31
N ASP A 272 -1.67 -1.28 5.20
CA ASP A 272 -1.79 -0.52 3.96
C ASP A 272 -0.75 0.62 3.92
N SER A 273 -0.72 1.37 2.82
CA SER A 273 0.22 2.47 2.63
C SER A 273 -0.13 3.74 3.41
N LYS A 274 -1.32 3.81 4.01
CA LYS A 274 -1.80 4.99 4.72
C LYS A 274 -1.19 5.10 6.12
N LYS A 275 -0.64 6.27 6.44
CA LYS A 275 0.08 6.48 7.71
C LYS A 275 -0.84 6.64 8.91
N SER A 276 -2.03 7.23 8.72
CA SER A 276 -3.02 7.40 9.79
C SER A 276 -4.36 6.81 9.35
N GLY A 277 -5.03 6.14 10.28
CA GLY A 277 -6.30 5.50 10.01
C GLY A 277 -6.26 4.43 8.91
N GLY A 278 -5.07 3.85 8.66
CA GLY A 278 -4.88 2.79 7.69
C GLY A 278 -5.33 1.43 8.21
N PHE A 279 -5.59 0.52 7.29
CA PHE A 279 -5.89 -0.87 7.62
C PHE A 279 -4.67 -1.58 8.22
N THR A 280 -4.90 -2.38 9.28
CA THR A 280 -3.90 -3.32 9.79
C THR A 280 -4.51 -4.70 9.98
N CYS A 281 -3.75 -5.74 9.64
CA CYS A 281 -4.12 -7.11 9.96
C CYS A 281 -2.94 -7.83 10.62
N SER A 282 -3.17 -8.36 11.81
CA SER A 282 -2.20 -9.21 12.49
C SER A 282 -2.55 -10.67 12.26
N HIS A 283 -1.57 -11.46 11.86
CA HIS A 283 -1.67 -12.90 11.61
C HIS A 283 -0.84 -13.62 12.66
N LEU A 284 -1.47 -14.41 13.51
CA LEU A 284 -0.81 -15.12 14.61
C LEU A 284 -0.99 -16.63 14.46
N ARG A 285 0.05 -17.40 14.74
CA ARG A 285 0.01 -18.86 14.84
C ARG A 285 0.66 -19.34 16.13
N PHE A 286 0.04 -20.34 16.73
CA PHE A 286 0.50 -20.98 17.97
C PHE A 286 0.31 -22.48 17.85
N GLY A 287 1.35 -23.27 18.10
CA GLY A 287 1.27 -24.72 17.97
C GLY A 287 2.28 -25.46 18.85
N ASP A 288 2.08 -26.75 19.03
CA ASP A 288 3.01 -27.60 19.80
C ASP A 288 4.12 -28.19 18.91
N SER A 289 4.03 -27.98 17.59
CA SER A 289 5.01 -28.37 16.59
C SER A 289 5.65 -27.16 15.89
N PRO A 290 6.83 -27.27 15.29
CA PRO A 290 7.46 -26.19 14.51
C PRO A 290 6.54 -25.67 13.39
N ILE A 291 6.47 -24.34 13.24
CA ILE A 291 5.60 -23.67 12.29
C ILE A 291 6.42 -23.34 11.03
N HIS A 292 6.04 -23.95 9.90
CA HIS A 292 6.66 -23.74 8.60
C HIS A 292 5.87 -22.78 7.68
N SER A 293 4.75 -22.26 8.16
CA SER A 293 3.79 -21.45 7.41
C SER A 293 4.33 -20.03 7.18
N ALA A 294 5.27 -19.87 6.23
CA ALA A 294 5.85 -18.58 5.85
C ALA A 294 4.91 -17.77 4.91
N TYR A 295 3.63 -17.71 5.25
CA TYR A 295 2.56 -17.01 4.53
C TYR A 295 1.51 -16.48 5.53
N GLN A 296 0.62 -15.61 5.07
CA GLN A 296 -0.44 -15.05 5.90
C GLN A 296 -1.41 -16.13 6.38
N VAL A 297 -2.09 -15.88 7.49
CA VAL A 297 -3.17 -16.78 7.95
C VAL A 297 -4.33 -16.68 6.97
N ASN A 298 -4.63 -17.76 6.25
CA ASN A 298 -5.71 -17.81 5.27
C ASN A 298 -6.90 -18.65 5.75
N THR A 299 -6.68 -19.50 6.75
CA THR A 299 -7.73 -20.38 7.33
C THR A 299 -7.80 -20.23 8.86
N PRO A 300 -8.17 -19.03 9.39
CA PRO A 300 -8.13 -18.78 10.82
C PRO A 300 -9.16 -19.59 11.63
N ASN A 301 -8.79 -20.00 12.84
CA ASN A 301 -9.69 -20.50 13.87
C ASN A 301 -10.42 -19.36 14.58
N PHE A 302 -9.74 -18.19 14.68
CA PHE A 302 -10.23 -17.02 15.41
C PHE A 302 -10.03 -15.76 14.55
N VAL A 303 -11.07 -14.93 14.50
CA VAL A 303 -11.00 -13.60 13.89
C VAL A 303 -11.49 -12.56 14.89
N ALA A 304 -10.70 -11.52 15.12
CA ALA A 304 -11.13 -10.33 15.84
C ALA A 304 -11.24 -9.12 14.88
N CYS A 305 -12.37 -8.45 14.91
CA CYS A 305 -12.61 -7.20 14.19
C CYS A 305 -12.75 -6.06 15.22
N HIS A 306 -11.72 -5.23 15.32
CA HIS A 306 -11.66 -4.15 16.31
C HIS A 306 -12.40 -2.88 15.87
N VAL A 307 -12.75 -2.80 14.59
CA VAL A 307 -13.43 -1.64 13.97
C VAL A 307 -14.72 -2.11 13.30
N GLN A 308 -15.87 -1.75 13.87
CA GLN A 308 -17.17 -2.24 13.39
C GLN A 308 -17.44 -1.93 11.90
N ALA A 309 -16.98 -0.77 11.39
CA ALA A 309 -17.12 -0.38 9.99
C ALA A 309 -16.45 -1.37 9.02
N TYR A 310 -15.45 -2.12 9.46
CA TYR A 310 -14.75 -3.09 8.63
C TYR A 310 -15.62 -4.25 8.16
N LEU A 311 -16.75 -4.52 8.83
CA LEU A 311 -17.73 -5.51 8.35
C LEU A 311 -18.31 -5.14 6.98
N HIS A 312 -18.36 -3.82 6.66
CA HIS A 312 -18.87 -3.29 5.39
C HIS A 312 -17.77 -2.96 4.38
N MET A 313 -16.52 -2.77 4.86
CA MET A 313 -15.40 -2.34 4.02
C MET A 313 -14.57 -3.51 3.50
N TYR A 314 -14.43 -4.58 4.30
CA TYR A 314 -13.52 -5.69 4.03
C TYR A 314 -14.22 -7.03 4.21
N ASP A 315 -13.72 -8.07 3.55
CA ASP A 315 -14.15 -9.44 3.82
C ASP A 315 -13.41 -10.01 5.03
N VAL A 316 -13.80 -9.56 6.22
CA VAL A 316 -13.17 -9.98 7.49
C VAL A 316 -13.43 -11.44 7.86
N THR A 317 -14.35 -12.10 7.18
CA THR A 317 -14.70 -13.51 7.42
C THR A 317 -14.05 -14.48 6.45
N ARG A 318 -13.28 -13.98 5.47
CA ARG A 318 -12.62 -14.81 4.45
C ARG A 318 -11.74 -15.88 5.08
N GLY A 319 -12.03 -17.14 4.76
CA GLY A 319 -11.30 -18.32 5.21
C GLY A 319 -11.57 -18.75 6.66
N LEU A 320 -12.48 -18.10 7.39
CA LEU A 320 -12.80 -18.48 8.77
C LEU A 320 -13.30 -19.94 8.80
N ARG A 321 -12.59 -20.79 9.56
CA ARG A 321 -12.86 -22.24 9.64
C ARG A 321 -14.24 -22.54 10.26
N LYS A 322 -14.81 -23.68 9.89
CA LYS A 322 -16.01 -24.20 10.56
C LYS A 322 -15.76 -24.37 12.05
N ASN A 323 -16.78 -24.03 12.86
CA ASN A 323 -16.73 -24.00 14.31
C ASN A 323 -15.68 -23.02 14.88
N GLY A 324 -15.26 -22.02 14.12
CA GLY A 324 -14.35 -20.98 14.55
C GLY A 324 -15.03 -19.92 15.42
N PHE A 325 -14.22 -18.97 15.87
CA PHE A 325 -14.66 -17.88 16.73
C PHE A 325 -14.53 -16.53 16.01
N PHE A 326 -15.49 -15.63 16.27
CA PHE A 326 -15.45 -14.26 15.80
C PHE A 326 -15.69 -13.30 16.97
N LEU A 327 -14.81 -12.31 17.17
CA LEU A 327 -14.95 -11.25 18.17
C LEU A 327 -15.11 -9.90 17.48
N LEU A 328 -16.19 -9.18 17.81
CA LEU A 328 -16.45 -7.84 17.28
C LEU A 328 -16.40 -6.79 18.39
N ASN A 329 -15.63 -5.73 18.17
CA ASN A 329 -15.77 -4.49 18.96
C ASN A 329 -16.84 -3.60 18.32
N THR A 330 -17.93 -3.35 19.02
CA THR A 330 -19.06 -2.57 18.49
C THR A 330 -19.80 -1.83 19.61
N ILE A 331 -20.41 -0.71 19.23
CA ILE A 331 -21.30 0.07 20.11
C ILE A 331 -22.73 -0.49 20.12
N PHE A 332 -23.11 -1.30 19.13
CA PHE A 332 -24.45 -1.85 18.98
C PHE A 332 -24.68 -3.08 19.86
N ASP A 333 -25.94 -3.28 20.27
CA ASP A 333 -26.38 -4.40 21.10
C ASP A 333 -27.69 -4.98 20.55
N GLY A 334 -27.98 -6.25 20.83
CA GLY A 334 -29.26 -6.88 20.53
C GLY A 334 -29.67 -6.79 19.04
N GLU A 335 -30.88 -6.31 18.80
CA GLU A 335 -31.46 -6.20 17.45
C GLU A 335 -30.71 -5.18 16.55
N GLU A 336 -30.21 -4.09 17.12
CA GLU A 336 -29.42 -3.10 16.40
C GLU A 336 -28.15 -3.72 15.82
N LEU A 337 -27.46 -4.56 16.62
CA LEU A 337 -26.28 -5.28 16.15
C LEU A 337 -26.62 -6.24 15.01
N VAL A 338 -27.74 -6.99 15.15
CA VAL A 338 -28.19 -7.90 14.08
C VAL A 338 -28.46 -7.15 12.79
N ASN A 339 -29.09 -5.99 12.86
CA ASN A 339 -29.39 -5.16 11.68
C ASN A 339 -28.12 -4.57 11.05
N PHE A 340 -27.11 -4.24 11.86
CA PHE A 340 -25.85 -3.67 11.40
C PHE A 340 -24.97 -4.68 10.64
N ILE A 341 -24.97 -5.97 11.03
CA ILE A 341 -24.12 -6.99 10.40
C ILE A 341 -24.59 -7.27 8.96
N PRO A 342 -23.71 -7.19 7.94
CA PRO A 342 -24.05 -7.49 6.54
C PRO A 342 -24.50 -8.93 6.33
N ASN A 343 -25.39 -9.16 5.36
CA ASN A 343 -25.92 -10.48 5.05
C ASN A 343 -24.82 -11.48 4.65
N LYS A 344 -23.79 -11.04 3.93
CA LYS A 344 -22.63 -11.87 3.59
C LYS A 344 -21.93 -12.41 4.86
N VAL A 345 -21.76 -11.57 5.87
CA VAL A 345 -21.13 -11.94 7.14
C VAL A 345 -22.06 -12.88 7.94
N LYS A 346 -23.35 -12.57 7.99
CA LYS A 346 -24.37 -13.44 8.61
C LYS A 346 -24.38 -14.84 8.00
N ARG A 347 -24.34 -14.93 6.66
CA ARG A 347 -24.25 -16.21 5.95
C ARG A 347 -23.02 -17.00 6.36
N CYS A 348 -21.85 -16.37 6.40
CA CYS A 348 -20.63 -17.03 6.82
C CYS A 348 -20.77 -17.60 8.24
N PHE A 349 -21.32 -16.82 9.17
CA PHE A 349 -21.52 -17.26 10.55
C PHE A 349 -22.44 -18.50 10.63
N ALA A 350 -23.56 -18.50 9.92
CA ALA A 350 -24.50 -19.60 9.93
C ALA A 350 -24.00 -20.85 9.20
N GLN A 351 -23.41 -20.68 8.00
CA GLN A 351 -22.92 -21.80 7.18
C GLN A 351 -21.73 -22.52 7.80
N ASN A 352 -20.87 -21.79 8.53
CA ASN A 352 -19.67 -22.33 9.16
C ASN A 352 -19.83 -22.60 10.67
N ASN A 353 -21.05 -22.47 11.22
CA ASN A 353 -21.32 -22.67 12.65
C ASN A 353 -20.36 -21.85 13.53
N ILE A 354 -20.21 -20.56 13.24
CA ILE A 354 -19.30 -19.68 13.96
C ILE A 354 -19.87 -19.28 15.30
N THR A 355 -19.04 -19.33 16.35
CA THR A 355 -19.38 -18.75 17.65
C THR A 355 -19.01 -17.28 17.65
N VAL A 356 -20.00 -16.39 17.73
CA VAL A 356 -19.82 -14.95 17.60
C VAL A 356 -19.89 -14.28 18.97
N TYR A 357 -18.85 -13.54 19.32
CA TYR A 357 -18.79 -12.69 20.51
C TYR A 357 -18.71 -11.22 20.10
N TYR A 358 -19.25 -10.34 20.96
CA TYR A 358 -19.13 -8.89 20.78
C TYR A 358 -18.93 -8.19 22.12
N ILE A 359 -18.27 -7.04 22.08
CA ILE A 359 -17.94 -6.22 23.25
C ILE A 359 -17.96 -4.74 22.86
N ASN A 360 -18.44 -3.87 23.74
CA ASN A 360 -18.27 -2.42 23.59
C ASN A 360 -17.01 -1.95 24.34
N ALA A 361 -15.84 -2.30 23.77
CA ALA A 361 -14.56 -1.95 24.37
C ALA A 361 -14.32 -0.43 24.38
N THR A 362 -14.92 0.31 23.44
CA THR A 362 -14.84 1.78 23.39
C THR A 362 -15.50 2.41 24.60
N LYS A 363 -16.72 1.97 24.97
CA LYS A 363 -17.40 2.43 26.17
C LYS A 363 -16.62 2.09 27.44
N ILE A 364 -16.13 0.85 27.51
CA ILE A 364 -15.31 0.41 28.66
C ILE A 364 -14.06 1.29 28.80
N ALA A 365 -13.34 1.56 27.71
CA ALA A 365 -12.14 2.40 27.71
C ALA A 365 -12.43 3.83 28.19
N GLN A 366 -13.56 4.41 27.77
CA GLN A 366 -14.00 5.73 28.21
C GLN A 366 -14.33 5.75 29.72
N GLU A 367 -15.07 4.77 30.20
CA GLU A 367 -15.47 4.66 31.60
C GLU A 367 -14.27 4.53 32.56
N ILE A 368 -13.21 3.81 32.13
CA ILE A 368 -11.99 3.65 32.93
C ILE A 368 -10.95 4.75 32.72
N GLY A 369 -11.24 5.71 31.82
CA GLY A 369 -10.38 6.86 31.56
C GLY A 369 -9.18 6.56 30.66
N LEU A 370 -9.27 5.59 29.76
CA LEU A 370 -8.30 5.28 28.70
C LEU A 370 -8.62 5.93 27.35
N GLY A 371 -9.72 6.72 27.28
CA GLY A 371 -10.18 7.35 26.06
C GLY A 371 -10.59 6.30 25.01
N ASN A 372 -9.95 6.30 23.84
CA ASN A 372 -10.27 5.38 22.75
C ASN A 372 -9.34 4.15 22.69
N ARG A 373 -8.55 3.90 23.73
CA ARG A 373 -7.58 2.79 23.77
C ARG A 373 -8.25 1.49 24.17
N THR A 374 -8.68 0.71 23.21
CA THR A 374 -9.43 -0.55 23.40
C THR A 374 -8.53 -1.79 23.38
N ASN A 375 -7.30 -1.67 22.93
CA ASN A 375 -6.40 -2.78 22.63
C ASN A 375 -6.17 -3.75 23.81
N THR A 376 -5.98 -3.26 25.03
CA THR A 376 -5.78 -4.11 26.22
C THR A 376 -7.05 -4.89 26.58
N ILE A 377 -8.23 -4.26 26.43
CA ILE A 377 -9.54 -4.89 26.68
C ILE A 377 -9.76 -6.04 25.69
N LEU A 378 -9.50 -5.79 24.41
CA LEU A 378 -9.67 -6.78 23.34
C LEU A 378 -8.64 -7.91 23.42
N GLN A 379 -7.41 -7.61 23.84
CA GLN A 379 -6.39 -8.64 24.12
C GLN A 379 -6.84 -9.56 25.27
N SER A 380 -7.41 -9.00 26.34
CA SER A 380 -7.95 -9.79 27.44
C SER A 380 -9.14 -10.65 26.99
N ALA A 381 -10.03 -10.11 26.15
CA ALA A 381 -11.14 -10.86 25.57
C ALA A 381 -10.63 -12.04 24.71
N PHE A 382 -9.59 -11.84 23.90
CA PHE A 382 -8.97 -12.90 23.10
C PHE A 382 -8.51 -14.06 23.99
N PHE A 383 -7.73 -13.82 25.04
CA PHE A 383 -7.25 -14.88 25.92
C PHE A 383 -8.40 -15.62 26.65
N ARG A 384 -9.47 -14.89 27.02
CA ARG A 384 -10.65 -15.47 27.69
C ARG A 384 -11.51 -16.34 26.78
N ILE A 385 -11.62 -15.97 25.49
CA ILE A 385 -12.43 -16.70 24.51
C ILE A 385 -11.68 -17.93 24.00
N THR A 386 -10.38 -17.81 23.78
CA THR A 386 -9.60 -18.86 23.10
C THR A 386 -8.93 -19.83 24.06
N GLU A 387 -8.66 -19.40 25.30
CA GLU A 387 -7.92 -20.17 26.31
C GLU A 387 -6.65 -20.84 25.73
N VAL A 388 -6.00 -20.17 24.76
CA VAL A 388 -4.77 -20.67 24.11
C VAL A 388 -3.64 -20.92 25.13
N ILE A 389 -3.71 -20.25 26.27
CA ILE A 389 -2.96 -20.53 27.50
C ILE A 389 -3.92 -20.42 28.69
N PRO A 390 -3.58 -20.99 29.89
CA PRO A 390 -4.40 -20.85 31.09
C PRO A 390 -4.72 -19.38 31.39
N LEU A 391 -5.99 -19.07 31.61
CA LEU A 391 -6.47 -17.70 31.80
C LEU A 391 -5.75 -16.95 32.93
N ASP A 392 -5.54 -17.60 34.07
CA ASP A 392 -4.86 -16.97 35.22
C ASP A 392 -3.43 -16.53 34.84
N LEU A 393 -2.72 -17.38 34.08
CA LEU A 393 -1.38 -17.06 33.55
C LEU A 393 -1.46 -15.88 32.58
N ALA A 394 -2.42 -15.88 31.65
CA ALA A 394 -2.58 -14.79 30.69
C ALA A 394 -2.80 -13.44 31.42
N VAL A 395 -3.71 -13.39 32.39
CA VAL A 395 -4.03 -12.18 33.15
C VAL A 395 -2.82 -11.70 33.95
N GLU A 396 -2.11 -12.63 34.66
CA GLU A 396 -0.89 -12.30 35.39
C GLU A 396 0.17 -11.67 34.48
N GLN A 397 0.45 -12.29 33.36
CA GLN A 397 1.48 -11.81 32.41
C GLN A 397 1.08 -10.50 31.72
N MET A 398 -0.19 -10.31 31.38
CA MET A 398 -0.69 -9.02 30.86
C MET A 398 -0.47 -7.90 31.90
N LYS A 399 -0.80 -8.13 33.15
CA LYS A 399 -0.59 -7.17 34.25
C LYS A 399 0.90 -6.90 34.51
N ALA A 400 1.76 -7.91 34.46
CA ALA A 400 3.20 -7.75 34.57
C ALA A 400 3.78 -6.89 33.43
N PHE A 401 3.34 -7.10 32.19
CA PHE A 401 3.75 -6.30 31.04
C PHE A 401 3.28 -4.84 31.14
N ILE A 402 2.07 -4.60 31.64
CA ILE A 402 1.53 -3.26 31.89
C ILE A 402 2.43 -2.50 32.89
N VAL A 403 2.83 -3.15 34.00
CA VAL A 403 3.77 -2.56 34.96
C VAL A 403 5.09 -2.19 34.27
N LYS A 404 5.67 -3.11 33.51
CA LYS A 404 6.93 -2.87 32.79
C LYS A 404 6.83 -1.69 31.81
N SER A 405 5.70 -1.55 31.12
CA SER A 405 5.52 -0.55 30.06
C SER A 405 5.08 0.81 30.57
N TYR A 406 4.29 0.87 31.64
CA TYR A 406 3.60 2.09 32.07
C TYR A 406 3.96 2.59 33.48
N SER A 407 4.75 1.88 34.29
CA SER A 407 5.13 2.32 35.65
C SER A 407 5.77 3.74 35.65
N LYS A 408 6.54 4.08 34.64
CA LYS A 408 7.15 5.41 34.48
C LYS A 408 6.13 6.54 34.17
N LYS A 409 4.90 6.19 33.77
CA LYS A 409 3.81 7.14 33.46
C LYS A 409 2.89 7.39 34.63
N GLY A 410 3.13 6.72 35.76
CA GLY A 410 2.38 6.86 37.01
C GLY A 410 1.43 5.69 37.30
N GLN A 411 1.13 5.49 38.60
CA GLN A 411 0.30 4.38 39.10
C GLN A 411 -1.13 4.44 38.54
N ASP A 412 -1.71 5.61 38.39
CA ASP A 412 -3.05 5.80 37.79
C ASP A 412 -3.18 5.16 36.40
N VAL A 413 -2.14 5.30 35.57
CA VAL A 413 -2.12 4.68 34.23
C VAL A 413 -2.04 3.16 34.31
N VAL A 414 -1.28 2.62 35.26
CA VAL A 414 -1.18 1.17 35.53
C VAL A 414 -2.53 0.63 35.97
N ASP A 415 -3.18 1.29 36.95
CA ASP A 415 -4.46 0.84 37.50
C ASP A 415 -5.58 0.85 36.45
N LYS A 416 -5.63 1.89 35.59
CA LYS A 416 -6.59 1.93 34.48
C LYS A 416 -6.37 0.77 33.50
N ASN A 417 -5.11 0.43 33.17
CA ASN A 417 -4.83 -0.70 32.31
C ASN A 417 -5.11 -2.06 32.97
N PHE A 418 -4.95 -2.17 34.29
CA PHE A 418 -5.40 -3.35 35.05
C PHE A 418 -6.92 -3.52 34.96
N ALA A 419 -7.68 -2.44 35.16
CA ALA A 419 -9.13 -2.45 34.97
C ALA A 419 -9.52 -2.88 33.55
N ALA A 420 -8.76 -2.46 32.51
CA ALA A 420 -8.97 -2.90 31.15
C ALA A 420 -8.81 -4.43 30.97
N VAL A 421 -7.78 -5.03 31.62
CA VAL A 421 -7.59 -6.49 31.59
C VAL A 421 -8.76 -7.20 32.27
N ASP A 422 -9.19 -6.70 33.43
CA ASP A 422 -10.25 -7.33 34.20
C ASP A 422 -11.62 -7.25 33.49
N ARG A 423 -11.92 -6.09 32.85
CA ARG A 423 -13.16 -5.84 32.12
C ARG A 423 -13.21 -6.43 30.71
N GLY A 424 -12.10 -6.98 30.21
CA GLY A 424 -12.09 -7.71 28.93
C GLY A 424 -12.96 -8.97 28.91
N GLY A 425 -13.49 -9.41 30.07
CA GLY A 425 -14.47 -10.47 30.19
C GLY A 425 -15.94 -10.03 29.98
N GLU A 426 -16.23 -8.74 29.78
CA GLU A 426 -17.60 -8.22 29.62
C GLU A 426 -18.17 -8.42 28.19
N TYR A 427 -17.62 -9.36 27.42
CA TYR A 427 -18.17 -9.72 26.12
C TYR A 427 -19.48 -10.49 26.27
N LYS A 428 -20.33 -10.36 25.22
CA LYS A 428 -21.58 -11.10 25.07
C LYS A 428 -21.48 -12.05 23.88
N GLN A 429 -22.27 -13.10 23.89
CA GLN A 429 -22.40 -14.01 22.73
C GLN A 429 -23.64 -13.63 21.92
N LEU A 430 -23.46 -13.53 20.60
CA LEU A 430 -24.54 -13.32 19.66
C LEU A 430 -25.14 -14.68 19.27
N THR A 431 -26.46 -14.81 19.34
CA THR A 431 -27.14 -15.96 18.81
C THR A 431 -27.18 -15.91 17.28
N VAL A 432 -26.52 -16.87 16.62
CA VAL A 432 -26.52 -16.99 15.17
C VAL A 432 -27.78 -17.75 14.75
N ASP A 433 -28.64 -17.08 13.98
CA ASP A 433 -29.86 -17.72 13.45
C ASP A 433 -29.46 -18.63 12.26
N PRO A 434 -29.80 -19.94 12.29
CA PRO A 434 -29.55 -20.81 11.15
C PRO A 434 -30.19 -20.37 9.83
N ALA A 435 -31.26 -19.58 9.87
CA ALA A 435 -31.90 -19.01 8.69
C ALA A 435 -30.99 -18.04 7.92
N TRP A 436 -29.98 -17.44 8.58
CA TRP A 436 -29.01 -16.56 7.92
C TRP A 436 -28.20 -17.26 6.83
N ALA A 437 -28.08 -18.57 6.85
CA ALA A 437 -27.35 -19.36 5.85
C ALA A 437 -27.84 -19.11 4.40
N ASN A 438 -29.09 -18.70 4.25
CA ASN A 438 -29.76 -18.52 2.95
C ASN A 438 -30.09 -17.05 2.62
N LEU A 439 -29.57 -16.08 3.38
CA LEU A 439 -29.81 -14.67 3.10
C LEU A 439 -29.23 -14.29 1.72
N ALA A 440 -29.96 -13.51 0.95
CA ALA A 440 -29.44 -12.89 -0.27
C ALA A 440 -28.47 -11.73 0.07
N ASP A 441 -27.63 -11.37 -0.88
CA ASP A 441 -26.83 -10.14 -0.72
C ASP A 441 -27.76 -8.92 -0.66
N GLU A 442 -27.32 -7.89 0.03
CA GLU A 442 -27.99 -6.60 0.04
C GLU A 442 -28.03 -6.01 -1.39
N GLU A 443 -29.09 -5.29 -1.72
CA GLU A 443 -29.14 -4.53 -2.97
C GLU A 443 -27.99 -3.54 -3.01
N ALA A 444 -27.22 -3.56 -4.09
CA ALA A 444 -26.14 -2.60 -4.28
C ALA A 444 -26.74 -1.17 -4.35
N LYS A 445 -26.25 -0.25 -3.50
CA LYS A 445 -26.60 1.16 -3.60
C LYS A 445 -26.17 1.69 -4.96
N GLU A 446 -27.00 2.58 -5.53
CA GLU A 446 -26.65 3.27 -6.76
C GLU A 446 -25.32 4.00 -6.61
N ASP A 447 -24.43 3.76 -7.55
CA ASP A 447 -23.04 4.20 -7.46
C ASP A 447 -22.66 4.90 -8.77
N ASN A 448 -22.42 6.20 -8.68
CA ASN A 448 -22.04 7.05 -9.81
C ASN A 448 -20.53 7.17 -10.01
N ALA A 449 -19.70 6.43 -9.25
CA ALA A 449 -18.26 6.44 -9.43
C ALA A 449 -17.86 5.93 -10.83
N PRO A 450 -16.73 6.43 -11.39
CA PRO A 450 -16.19 5.94 -12.65
C PRO A 450 -15.93 4.44 -12.65
N ALA A 451 -15.98 3.79 -13.82
CA ALA A 451 -15.70 2.36 -13.96
C ALA A 451 -14.31 1.99 -13.40
N PHE A 452 -13.30 2.81 -13.64
CA PHE A 452 -11.96 2.65 -13.07
C PHE A 452 -11.98 2.52 -11.54
N VAL A 453 -12.77 3.36 -10.87
CA VAL A 453 -12.89 3.32 -9.40
C VAL A 453 -13.62 2.06 -8.94
N LYS A 454 -14.72 1.70 -9.60
CA LYS A 454 -15.51 0.51 -9.22
C LYS A 454 -14.75 -0.78 -9.43
N GLU A 455 -14.05 -0.90 -10.54
CA GLU A 455 -13.48 -2.16 -11.01
C GLU A 455 -12.03 -2.38 -10.56
N LEU A 456 -11.24 -1.33 -10.31
CA LEU A 456 -9.87 -1.45 -9.81
C LEU A 456 -9.67 -0.86 -8.42
N VAL A 457 -10.04 0.42 -8.22
CA VAL A 457 -9.69 1.13 -6.98
C VAL A 457 -10.37 0.50 -5.76
N ARG A 458 -11.68 0.23 -5.84
CA ARG A 458 -12.43 -0.34 -4.71
C ARG A 458 -12.04 -1.75 -4.33
N PRO A 459 -11.87 -2.70 -5.26
CA PRO A 459 -11.34 -4.03 -4.91
C PRO A 459 -9.98 -3.96 -4.21
N ILE A 460 -9.05 -3.13 -4.68
CA ILE A 460 -7.73 -2.97 -4.06
C ILE A 460 -7.86 -2.34 -2.66
N ASN A 461 -8.63 -1.26 -2.50
CA ASN A 461 -8.91 -0.66 -1.20
C ASN A 461 -9.64 -1.63 -0.25
N GLY A 462 -10.50 -2.48 -0.80
CA GLY A 462 -11.22 -3.54 -0.06
C GLY A 462 -10.36 -4.74 0.33
N GLN A 463 -9.03 -4.68 0.13
CA GLN A 463 -8.09 -5.78 0.38
C GLN A 463 -8.43 -7.06 -0.40
N ALA A 464 -9.01 -6.89 -1.60
CA ALA A 464 -9.39 -7.96 -2.53
C ALA A 464 -8.71 -7.80 -3.90
N GLY A 465 -7.57 -7.11 -3.95
CA GLY A 465 -6.78 -6.91 -5.17
C GLY A 465 -6.22 -8.23 -5.74
N ASP A 466 -6.08 -9.26 -4.91
CA ASP A 466 -5.69 -10.62 -5.31
C ASP A 466 -6.76 -11.33 -6.17
N LEU A 467 -7.99 -10.83 -6.19
CA LEU A 467 -9.08 -11.35 -7.02
C LEU A 467 -9.15 -10.70 -8.41
N LEU A 468 -8.36 -9.64 -8.64
CA LEU A 468 -8.30 -8.97 -9.94
C LEU A 468 -7.55 -9.83 -10.97
N LYS A 469 -8.03 -9.77 -12.21
CA LYS A 469 -7.45 -10.48 -13.34
C LYS A 469 -6.51 -9.58 -14.14
N VAL A 470 -5.66 -10.18 -14.95
CA VAL A 470 -4.79 -9.41 -15.86
C VAL A 470 -5.60 -8.54 -16.81
N SER A 471 -6.75 -9.03 -17.30
CA SER A 471 -7.64 -8.26 -18.18
C SER A 471 -8.21 -6.98 -17.53
N ASP A 472 -8.36 -6.95 -16.20
CA ASP A 472 -8.87 -5.76 -15.51
C ASP A 472 -7.89 -4.58 -15.66
N PHE A 473 -6.58 -4.85 -15.59
CA PHE A 473 -5.54 -3.84 -15.81
C PHE A 473 -5.43 -3.44 -17.28
N VAL A 474 -5.55 -4.40 -18.21
CA VAL A 474 -5.54 -4.13 -19.66
C VAL A 474 -6.74 -3.28 -20.07
N LYS A 475 -7.94 -3.61 -19.55
CA LYS A 475 -9.18 -2.87 -19.82
C LYS A 475 -9.09 -1.40 -19.46
N HIS A 476 -8.36 -1.08 -18.40
CA HIS A 476 -8.22 0.26 -17.87
C HIS A 476 -6.94 0.98 -18.30
N ASP A 477 -6.21 0.45 -19.27
CA ASP A 477 -5.02 1.06 -19.87
C ASP A 477 -3.93 1.44 -18.85
N THR A 478 -3.67 0.51 -17.91
CA THR A 478 -2.65 0.70 -16.84
C THR A 478 -1.38 -0.10 -17.10
N VAL A 479 -1.22 -0.67 -18.29
CA VAL A 479 -0.15 -1.62 -18.65
C VAL A 479 1.24 -0.96 -18.63
N ASP A 480 1.30 0.33 -18.91
CA ASP A 480 2.50 1.15 -18.91
C ASP A 480 2.86 1.72 -17.52
N GLY A 481 2.07 1.38 -16.48
CA GLY A 481 2.25 1.87 -15.12
C GLY A 481 1.54 3.19 -14.82
N THR A 482 0.79 3.77 -15.76
CA THR A 482 -0.02 4.96 -15.50
C THR A 482 -1.22 4.63 -14.61
N TRP A 483 -1.65 5.61 -13.80
CA TRP A 483 -2.79 5.51 -12.91
C TRP A 483 -3.61 6.80 -12.94
N GLN A 484 -4.93 6.69 -12.84
CA GLN A 484 -5.81 7.87 -12.91
C GLN A 484 -5.69 8.73 -11.65
N ASN A 485 -5.60 10.06 -11.85
CA ASN A 485 -5.58 11.03 -10.77
C ASN A 485 -6.95 11.19 -10.10
N GLY A 486 -6.95 11.56 -8.80
CA GLY A 486 -8.15 11.92 -8.04
C GLY A 486 -8.91 10.74 -7.45
N THR A 487 -8.32 9.55 -7.41
CA THR A 487 -8.99 8.36 -6.87
C THR A 487 -9.17 8.39 -5.36
N SER A 488 -8.35 9.14 -4.62
CA SER A 488 -8.49 9.31 -3.16
C SER A 488 -9.82 9.94 -2.73
N ALA A 489 -10.45 10.73 -3.60
CA ALA A 489 -11.77 11.34 -3.32
C ALA A 489 -12.90 10.30 -3.12
N PHE A 490 -12.71 9.08 -3.59
CA PHE A 490 -13.70 8.00 -3.51
C PHE A 490 -13.50 7.05 -2.32
N GLU A 491 -12.50 7.28 -1.47
CA GLU A 491 -12.23 6.41 -0.33
C GLU A 491 -13.24 6.58 0.80
N LYS A 492 -13.52 7.83 1.20
CA LYS A 492 -14.52 8.15 2.23
C LYS A 492 -14.43 7.28 3.48
N ARG A 493 -13.23 7.21 4.09
CA ARG A 493 -12.91 6.21 5.13
C ARG A 493 -13.65 6.40 6.45
N GLY A 494 -13.89 7.65 6.89
CA GLY A 494 -14.61 7.96 8.11
C GLY A 494 -13.99 7.34 9.38
N VAL A 495 -12.66 7.39 9.52
CA VAL A 495 -11.91 6.60 10.51
C VAL A 495 -11.58 7.34 11.80
N GLU A 496 -11.82 8.64 11.88
CA GLU A 496 -11.36 9.45 13.00
C GLU A 496 -12.38 9.53 14.14
N ALA A 497 -11.86 9.77 15.34
CA ALA A 497 -12.71 9.90 16.53
C ALA A 497 -13.30 11.29 16.70
N PHE A 498 -12.68 12.31 16.10
CA PHE A 498 -13.11 13.72 16.23
C PHE A 498 -12.95 14.44 14.90
N VAL A 499 -13.92 15.27 14.55
CA VAL A 499 -13.91 16.13 13.36
C VAL A 499 -14.24 17.57 13.74
N PRO A 500 -13.76 18.58 12.97
CA PRO A 500 -14.10 19.97 13.21
C PRO A 500 -15.50 20.29 12.67
N VAL A 501 -16.33 20.93 13.48
CA VAL A 501 -17.62 21.50 13.08
C VAL A 501 -17.54 23.02 13.10
N TRP A 502 -18.14 23.65 12.09
CA TRP A 502 -18.08 25.09 11.87
C TRP A 502 -19.23 25.82 12.55
N ASN A 503 -18.89 26.87 13.32
CA ASN A 503 -19.81 27.82 13.86
C ASN A 503 -19.81 29.10 13.02
N VAL A 504 -20.94 29.39 12.37
CA VAL A 504 -21.11 30.51 11.45
C VAL A 504 -20.88 31.86 12.12
N GLU A 505 -21.33 32.04 13.36
CA GLU A 505 -21.32 33.35 14.04
C GLU A 505 -19.89 33.76 14.43
N ASN A 506 -19.03 32.82 14.78
CA ASN A 506 -17.69 33.07 15.27
C ASN A 506 -16.65 33.15 14.14
N CYS A 507 -17.05 32.89 12.88
CA CYS A 507 -16.11 32.92 11.76
C CYS A 507 -15.81 34.34 11.28
N ILE A 508 -14.49 34.62 11.08
CA ILE A 508 -14.02 35.91 10.54
C ILE A 508 -13.60 35.81 9.07
N GLN A 509 -13.84 34.68 8.42
CA GLN A 509 -13.52 34.43 7.00
C GLN A 509 -12.04 34.60 6.65
N CYS A 510 -11.16 34.13 7.51
CA CYS A 510 -9.71 34.28 7.32
C CYS A 510 -9.05 33.13 6.51
N ASN A 511 -9.73 32.03 6.29
CA ASN A 511 -9.29 30.81 5.58
C ASN A 511 -8.02 30.12 6.17
N LYS A 512 -7.61 30.45 7.41
CA LYS A 512 -6.45 29.81 8.05
C LYS A 512 -6.65 28.30 8.25
N CYS A 513 -7.88 27.90 8.55
CA CYS A 513 -8.24 26.49 8.70
C CYS A 513 -7.98 25.67 7.43
N SER A 514 -8.41 26.18 6.28
CA SER A 514 -8.14 25.56 4.99
C SER A 514 -6.65 25.59 4.65
N PHE A 515 -5.98 26.73 4.92
CA PHE A 515 -4.56 26.91 4.61
C PHE A 515 -3.66 25.85 5.28
N VAL A 516 -3.92 25.54 6.56
CA VAL A 516 -3.10 24.57 7.32
C VAL A 516 -3.55 23.13 7.20
N CYS A 517 -4.69 22.85 6.55
CA CYS A 517 -5.20 21.50 6.44
C CYS A 517 -4.29 20.64 5.55
N PRO A 518 -3.69 19.54 6.08
CA PRO A 518 -2.76 18.72 5.31
C PRO A 518 -3.46 17.86 4.24
N HIS A 519 -4.76 17.63 4.38
CA HIS A 519 -5.52 16.73 3.50
C HIS A 519 -6.55 17.43 2.63
N ALA A 520 -6.58 18.78 2.62
CA ALA A 520 -7.60 19.56 1.91
C ALA A 520 -9.05 19.18 2.29
N ALA A 521 -9.24 18.61 3.49
CA ALA A 521 -10.53 18.15 3.97
C ALA A 521 -11.43 19.27 4.53
N ILE A 522 -10.90 20.48 4.72
CA ILE A 522 -11.68 21.66 5.13
C ILE A 522 -11.44 22.79 4.14
N ARG A 523 -12.51 23.34 3.56
CA ARG A 523 -12.44 24.33 2.47
C ARG A 523 -13.42 25.46 2.63
N PRO A 524 -13.09 26.67 2.15
CA PRO A 524 -14.05 27.74 1.97
C PRO A 524 -14.83 27.52 0.66
N PHE A 525 -16.14 27.66 0.72
CA PHE A 525 -17.02 27.71 -0.43
C PHE A 525 -17.67 29.06 -0.52
N VAL A 526 -17.89 29.55 -1.75
CA VAL A 526 -18.57 30.80 -2.05
C VAL A 526 -19.68 30.50 -3.04
N LEU A 527 -20.90 30.75 -2.62
CA LEU A 527 -22.13 30.43 -3.35
C LEU A 527 -22.82 31.71 -3.85
N THR A 528 -23.39 31.63 -5.03
CA THR A 528 -24.43 32.59 -5.49
C THR A 528 -25.76 32.29 -4.84
N ASP A 529 -26.74 33.20 -4.98
CA ASP A 529 -28.12 32.98 -4.49
C ASP A 529 -28.72 31.70 -5.11
N ASP A 530 -28.52 31.47 -6.40
CA ASP A 530 -29.01 30.28 -7.11
C ASP A 530 -28.39 28.99 -6.61
N GLU A 531 -27.06 28.98 -6.37
CA GLU A 531 -26.36 27.82 -5.82
C GLU A 531 -26.78 27.53 -4.37
N LEU A 532 -27.08 28.57 -3.58
CA LEU A 532 -27.59 28.40 -2.21
C LEU A 532 -29.04 27.89 -2.19
N ALA A 533 -29.87 28.31 -3.13
CA ALA A 533 -31.27 27.86 -3.24
C ALA A 533 -31.37 26.34 -3.56
N GLY A 534 -30.30 25.71 -4.07
CA GLY A 534 -30.25 24.29 -4.38
C GLY A 534 -30.05 23.37 -3.18
N ILE A 535 -29.83 23.92 -1.97
CA ILE A 535 -29.61 23.14 -0.74
C ILE A 535 -30.35 23.79 0.44
N GLU A 536 -31.22 23.03 1.08
CA GLU A 536 -32.01 23.51 2.21
C GLU A 536 -31.21 23.47 3.53
N GLY A 537 -31.33 24.53 4.32
CA GLY A 537 -30.83 24.60 5.68
C GLY A 537 -29.27 24.61 5.78
N LEU A 538 -28.60 25.14 4.75
CA LEU A 538 -27.15 25.36 4.78
C LEU A 538 -26.85 26.72 5.44
N ASP A 539 -26.14 26.70 6.57
CA ASP A 539 -25.69 27.93 7.24
C ASP A 539 -24.60 28.62 6.44
N THR A 540 -24.73 29.93 6.23
CA THR A 540 -23.78 30.75 5.48
C THR A 540 -23.61 32.14 6.11
N GLN A 541 -22.57 32.86 5.73
CA GLN A 541 -22.37 34.27 6.01
C GLN A 541 -22.26 35.03 4.68
N GLU A 542 -22.71 36.30 4.65
CA GLU A 542 -22.35 37.20 3.55
C GLU A 542 -20.81 37.36 3.49
N ILE A 543 -20.24 37.25 2.32
CA ILE A 543 -18.79 37.40 2.17
C ILE A 543 -18.34 38.86 2.27
N LYS A 544 -17.32 39.13 3.08
CA LYS A 544 -16.85 40.50 3.37
C LYS A 544 -15.71 40.93 2.44
N ALA A 545 -14.90 40.01 2.00
CA ALA A 545 -13.72 40.24 1.15
C ALA A 545 -13.26 38.96 0.48
N PRO A 546 -12.69 38.98 -0.73
CA PRO A 546 -12.39 40.18 -1.53
C PRO A 546 -13.61 40.86 -2.15
N ALA A 547 -13.47 42.10 -2.59
CA ALA A 547 -14.59 42.90 -3.10
C ALA A 547 -15.30 42.28 -4.31
N ALA A 548 -14.58 41.53 -5.14
CA ALA A 548 -15.15 40.85 -6.30
C ALA A 548 -16.21 39.77 -5.95
N LEU A 549 -16.20 39.27 -4.71
CA LEU A 549 -17.11 38.24 -4.22
C LEU A 549 -18.26 38.86 -3.35
N LYS A 550 -18.32 40.17 -3.23
CA LYS A 550 -19.29 40.85 -2.39
C LYS A 550 -20.74 40.49 -2.84
N GLY A 551 -21.62 40.23 -1.88
CA GLY A 551 -23.00 39.83 -2.10
C GLY A 551 -23.19 38.33 -2.32
N MET A 552 -22.11 37.52 -2.28
CA MET A 552 -22.19 36.07 -2.28
C MET A 552 -22.16 35.51 -0.86
N HIS A 553 -22.47 34.23 -0.73
CA HIS A 553 -22.57 33.52 0.54
C HIS A 553 -21.30 32.72 0.80
N PHE A 554 -20.74 32.84 2.00
CA PHE A 554 -19.50 32.15 2.44
C PHE A 554 -19.80 31.04 3.44
N ARG A 555 -19.19 29.88 3.24
CA ARG A 555 -19.19 28.77 4.19
C ARG A 555 -17.81 28.13 4.30
N ILE A 556 -17.45 27.67 5.47
CA ILE A 556 -16.39 26.67 5.67
C ILE A 556 -17.07 25.32 5.82
N GLU A 557 -16.66 24.37 4.98
CA GLU A 557 -17.17 23.00 5.04
C GLU A 557 -16.05 22.01 5.26
N THR A 558 -16.35 20.93 5.99
CA THR A 558 -15.42 19.83 6.27
C THR A 558 -15.91 18.55 5.63
N SER A 559 -15.07 17.91 4.82
CA SER A 559 -15.30 16.51 4.46
C SER A 559 -15.06 15.63 5.67
N VAL A 560 -16.12 15.35 6.43
CA VAL A 560 -16.01 14.58 7.68
C VAL A 560 -15.55 13.13 7.46
N LEU A 561 -15.80 12.57 6.28
CA LEU A 561 -15.38 11.22 5.91
C LEU A 561 -13.89 11.14 5.50
N ASP A 562 -13.28 12.25 5.09
CA ASP A 562 -11.89 12.33 4.63
C ASP A 562 -10.98 13.07 5.63
N CYS A 563 -11.56 13.63 6.70
CA CYS A 563 -10.83 14.31 7.77
C CYS A 563 -10.06 13.28 8.59
N LEU A 564 -8.78 13.57 8.92
CA LEU A 564 -7.94 12.75 9.80
C LEU A 564 -7.82 13.31 11.22
N GLY A 565 -8.77 14.12 11.68
CA GLY A 565 -8.94 14.51 13.08
C GLY A 565 -7.78 15.23 13.77
N CYS A 566 -6.80 15.77 13.02
CA CYS A 566 -5.55 16.30 13.58
C CYS A 566 -5.71 17.56 14.44
N GLY A 567 -6.84 18.29 14.33
CA GLY A 567 -7.12 19.49 15.11
C GLY A 567 -6.42 20.77 14.64
N ASN A 568 -5.47 20.74 13.69
CA ASN A 568 -4.72 21.92 13.24
C ASN A 568 -5.62 23.09 12.84
N CYS A 569 -6.75 22.84 12.19
CA CYS A 569 -7.71 23.86 11.77
C CYS A 569 -8.39 24.56 12.97
N ALA A 570 -8.73 23.80 14.00
CA ALA A 570 -9.31 24.35 15.23
C ALA A 570 -8.25 25.12 16.05
N ASP A 571 -7.00 24.64 16.07
CA ASP A 571 -5.90 25.29 16.81
C ASP A 571 -5.56 26.67 16.25
N VAL A 572 -5.47 26.82 14.93
CA VAL A 572 -5.14 28.12 14.28
C VAL A 572 -6.34 29.05 14.13
N CYS A 573 -7.54 28.58 14.47
CA CYS A 573 -8.76 29.40 14.37
C CYS A 573 -8.70 30.57 15.36
N PRO A 574 -8.69 31.84 14.89
CA PRO A 574 -8.62 32.99 15.79
C PRO A 574 -9.95 33.27 16.51
N GLY A 575 -11.08 32.77 16.01
CA GLY A 575 -12.39 33.02 16.60
C GLY A 575 -12.79 34.50 16.69
N LYS A 576 -13.78 34.76 17.50
CA LYS A 576 -14.23 36.12 17.90
C LYS A 576 -14.29 36.20 19.41
N LYS A 577 -14.11 37.42 19.96
CA LYS A 577 -14.38 37.67 21.35
C LYS A 577 -15.90 37.78 21.53
N ASN A 578 -16.41 36.97 22.42
CA ASN A 578 -17.80 37.11 22.88
C ASN A 578 -17.97 38.49 23.53
N LYS A 579 -18.97 39.25 23.13
CA LYS A 579 -19.21 40.62 23.62
C LYS A 579 -19.68 40.66 25.07
N GLU A 580 -20.32 39.61 25.57
CA GLU A 580 -20.88 39.52 26.91
C GLU A 580 -19.88 38.96 27.92
N THR A 581 -19.13 37.87 27.55
CA THR A 581 -18.22 37.20 28.46
C THR A 581 -16.77 37.69 28.32
N GLY A 582 -16.41 38.34 27.19
CA GLY A 582 -15.06 38.74 26.88
C GLY A 582 -14.13 37.56 26.49
N GLU A 583 -14.63 36.36 26.51
CA GLU A 583 -13.89 35.16 26.17
C GLU A 583 -13.77 34.98 24.65
N LEU A 584 -12.68 34.30 24.23
CA LEU A 584 -12.42 33.99 22.84
C LEU A 584 -13.21 32.71 22.46
N GLU A 585 -14.15 32.84 21.54
CA GLU A 585 -14.91 31.73 20.97
C GLU A 585 -14.40 31.41 19.57
N LYS A 586 -13.88 30.18 19.39
CA LYS A 586 -13.43 29.70 18.08
C LYS A 586 -14.61 29.35 17.17
N ALA A 587 -14.43 29.57 15.87
CA ALA A 587 -15.41 29.18 14.86
C ALA A 587 -15.34 27.67 14.53
N LEU A 588 -14.27 27.00 14.91
CA LEU A 588 -14.12 25.55 14.71
C LEU A 588 -13.90 24.87 16.06
N LYS A 589 -14.71 23.85 16.31
CA LYS A 589 -14.62 22.99 17.51
C LYS A 589 -14.51 21.54 17.06
N MET A 590 -13.58 20.81 17.66
CA MET A 590 -13.50 19.35 17.47
C MET A 590 -14.65 18.71 18.27
N VAL A 591 -15.48 17.92 17.57
CA VAL A 591 -16.57 17.16 18.16
C VAL A 591 -16.36 15.66 17.93
N PRO A 592 -16.91 14.79 18.77
CA PRO A 592 -16.87 13.35 18.54
C PRO A 592 -17.53 13.01 17.19
N PHE A 593 -16.87 12.16 16.42
CA PHE A 593 -17.36 11.71 15.13
C PHE A 593 -18.05 10.35 15.26
N ASN A 594 -19.25 10.26 14.73
CA ASN A 594 -19.97 9.01 14.51
C ASN A 594 -20.60 9.09 13.11
N VAL A 595 -20.14 8.24 12.19
CA VAL A 595 -20.59 8.21 10.80
C VAL A 595 -22.11 8.00 10.66
N ASP A 596 -22.73 7.33 11.62
CA ASP A 596 -24.15 7.02 11.63
C ASP A 596 -25.01 8.14 12.27
N ALA A 597 -24.39 9.16 12.86
CA ALA A 597 -25.11 10.29 13.45
C ALA A 597 -25.70 11.21 12.36
N GLU A 598 -26.93 11.63 12.56
CA GLU A 598 -27.71 12.43 11.60
C GLU A 598 -27.00 13.74 11.21
N ASP A 599 -26.38 14.41 12.18
CA ASP A 599 -25.62 15.64 11.96
C ASP A 599 -24.38 15.41 11.11
N MET A 600 -23.66 14.30 11.30
CA MET A 600 -22.48 13.94 10.51
C MET A 600 -22.84 13.50 9.09
N GLN A 601 -23.96 12.81 8.94
CA GLN A 601 -24.49 12.47 7.60
C GLN A 601 -24.91 13.74 6.85
N LYS A 602 -25.50 14.71 7.53
CA LYS A 602 -25.83 16.00 6.94
C LYS A 602 -24.57 16.77 6.48
N GLU A 603 -23.52 16.83 7.31
CA GLU A 603 -22.25 17.45 6.92
C GLU A 603 -21.62 16.74 5.70
N ALA A 604 -21.67 15.41 5.64
CA ALA A 604 -21.20 14.66 4.47
C ALA A 604 -22.02 14.99 3.20
N GLN A 605 -23.34 15.11 3.31
CA GLN A 605 -24.21 15.51 2.20
C GLN A 605 -23.95 16.96 1.76
N ASN A 606 -23.76 17.88 2.71
CA ASN A 606 -23.38 19.26 2.43
C ASN A 606 -22.09 19.32 1.62
N TRP A 607 -21.06 18.55 2.04
CA TRP A 607 -19.80 18.47 1.31
C TRP A 607 -20.00 18.02 -0.14
N GLU A 608 -20.73 16.92 -0.35
CA GLU A 608 -20.98 16.39 -1.70
C GLU A 608 -21.72 17.42 -2.58
N TYR A 609 -22.72 18.09 -2.02
CA TYR A 609 -23.41 19.16 -2.74
C TYR A 609 -22.43 20.28 -3.14
N LEU A 610 -21.65 20.78 -2.18
CA LEU A 610 -20.77 21.93 -2.39
C LEU A 610 -19.66 21.65 -3.39
N VAL A 611 -19.10 20.44 -3.39
CA VAL A 611 -18.05 20.06 -4.34
C VAL A 611 -18.58 19.89 -5.76
N HIS A 612 -19.80 19.35 -5.92
CA HIS A 612 -20.31 18.99 -7.24
C HIS A 612 -21.22 20.05 -7.87
N ASN A 613 -21.86 20.89 -7.06
CA ASN A 613 -22.86 21.84 -7.56
C ASN A 613 -22.47 23.34 -7.43
N VAL A 614 -21.39 23.63 -6.70
CA VAL A 614 -20.93 25.02 -6.52
C VAL A 614 -19.68 25.25 -7.38
N ALA A 615 -19.81 26.16 -8.35
CA ALA A 615 -18.70 26.50 -9.23
C ALA A 615 -17.56 27.21 -8.47
N SER A 616 -16.30 26.89 -8.82
CA SER A 616 -15.16 27.63 -8.27
C SER A 616 -15.20 29.11 -8.66
N LYS A 617 -14.96 29.97 -7.69
CA LYS A 617 -14.90 31.44 -7.89
C LYS A 617 -13.46 31.94 -7.96
N GLN A 618 -12.48 31.05 -8.17
CA GLN A 618 -11.06 31.43 -8.20
C GLN A 618 -10.70 32.44 -9.27
N ASP A 619 -11.39 32.41 -10.42
CA ASP A 619 -11.15 33.33 -11.53
C ASP A 619 -11.61 34.77 -11.23
N LEU A 620 -12.40 34.95 -10.19
CA LEU A 620 -12.84 36.28 -9.70
C LEU A 620 -11.88 36.89 -8.68
N VAL A 621 -10.88 36.18 -8.27
CA VAL A 621 -9.97 36.54 -7.15
C VAL A 621 -8.53 36.39 -7.57
N ASP A 622 -7.68 37.38 -7.27
CA ASP A 622 -6.23 37.17 -7.38
C ASP A 622 -5.76 36.24 -6.26
N ILE A 623 -5.65 34.95 -6.61
CA ILE A 623 -5.24 33.88 -5.68
C ILE A 623 -3.79 34.02 -5.20
N LYS A 624 -2.96 34.81 -5.88
CA LYS A 624 -1.56 35.06 -5.50
C LYS A 624 -1.39 36.25 -4.55
N GLN A 625 -2.42 37.05 -4.35
CA GLN A 625 -2.36 38.27 -3.55
C GLN A 625 -2.14 38.00 -2.05
N SER A 626 -2.70 36.90 -1.51
CA SER A 626 -2.58 36.62 -0.08
C SER A 626 -2.85 35.13 0.24
N PRO A 627 -2.39 34.63 1.41
CA PRO A 627 -2.74 33.30 1.88
C PRO A 627 -4.25 33.05 1.99
N LYS A 628 -5.04 34.08 2.34
CA LYS A 628 -6.51 33.98 2.35
C LYS A 628 -7.05 33.72 0.96
N ASN A 629 -6.60 34.50 -0.03
CA ASN A 629 -7.13 34.42 -1.39
C ASN A 629 -6.72 33.10 -2.07
N SER A 630 -5.53 32.57 -1.80
CA SER A 630 -5.09 31.29 -2.36
C SER A 630 -6.03 30.14 -2.05
N GLN A 631 -6.75 30.20 -0.92
CA GLN A 631 -7.65 29.15 -0.49
C GLN A 631 -9.01 29.14 -1.21
N PHE A 632 -9.34 30.18 -2.00
CA PHE A 632 -10.48 30.12 -2.91
C PHE A 632 -10.20 29.32 -4.18
N ALA A 633 -8.93 29.02 -4.46
CA ALA A 633 -8.56 28.09 -5.53
C ALA A 633 -8.83 26.64 -5.10
N GLN A 634 -9.37 25.85 -6.03
CA GLN A 634 -9.52 24.41 -5.84
C GLN A 634 -8.16 23.77 -5.54
N PRO A 635 -7.98 23.04 -4.44
CA PRO A 635 -6.81 22.23 -4.25
C PRO A 635 -6.81 21.08 -5.26
N LEU A 636 -5.70 20.92 -5.99
CA LEU A 636 -5.51 19.79 -6.92
C LEU A 636 -4.61 18.71 -6.32
N PHE A 637 -4.55 18.71 -4.99
CA PHE A 637 -3.98 17.67 -4.14
C PHE A 637 -4.85 17.54 -2.90
N GLU A 638 -5.50 16.38 -2.72
CA GLU A 638 -6.52 16.18 -1.69
C GLU A 638 -6.54 14.74 -1.16
N PHE A 639 -6.88 14.57 0.11
CA PHE A 639 -7.12 13.28 0.76
C PHE A 639 -5.97 12.29 0.60
N SER A 640 -4.74 12.78 0.75
CA SER A 640 -3.53 11.95 0.63
C SER A 640 -3.40 10.96 1.77
N GLY A 641 -2.60 9.90 1.57
CA GLY A 641 -2.26 8.89 2.58
C GLY A 641 -1.26 9.37 3.65
N ALA A 642 -1.00 10.69 3.76
CA ALA A 642 -0.07 11.27 4.73
C ALA A 642 -0.56 11.14 6.17
N CYS A 643 0.34 11.39 7.12
CA CYS A 643 0.02 11.39 8.55
C CYS A 643 -1.06 12.42 8.91
N SER A 644 -1.84 12.12 9.93
CA SER A 644 -2.70 13.11 10.60
C SER A 644 -1.81 14.27 11.10
N GLY A 645 -2.12 15.51 10.65
CA GLY A 645 -1.31 16.68 10.99
C GLY A 645 0.03 16.80 10.25
N CYS A 646 0.21 16.14 9.09
CA CYS A 646 1.42 16.23 8.28
C CYS A 646 1.84 17.70 8.04
N GLY A 647 3.12 18.00 8.26
CA GLY A 647 3.66 19.35 8.06
C GLY A 647 4.10 19.64 6.61
N GLU A 648 4.20 18.64 5.76
CA GLU A 648 4.67 18.74 4.37
C GLU A 648 3.52 19.01 3.38
N THR A 649 2.45 18.24 3.50
CA THR A 649 1.35 18.24 2.53
C THR A 649 0.58 19.57 2.40
N PRO A 650 0.50 20.47 3.41
CA PRO A 650 -0.03 21.82 3.22
C PRO A 650 0.70 22.62 2.14
N TYR A 651 2.04 22.44 2.01
CA TYR A 651 2.82 23.09 0.95
C TYR A 651 2.52 22.50 -0.42
N VAL A 652 2.44 21.17 -0.52
CA VAL A 652 2.08 20.49 -1.77
C VAL A 652 0.68 20.92 -2.23
N LYS A 653 -0.26 20.99 -1.29
CA LYS A 653 -1.61 21.51 -1.56
C LYS A 653 -1.56 22.95 -2.09
N LEU A 654 -0.82 23.84 -1.43
CA LEU A 654 -0.73 25.25 -1.81
C LEU A 654 -0.15 25.42 -3.23
N ILE A 655 0.94 24.72 -3.55
CA ILE A 655 1.52 24.80 -4.91
C ILE A 655 0.55 24.22 -5.95
N SER A 656 -0.23 23.21 -5.60
CA SER A 656 -1.26 22.67 -6.49
C SER A 656 -2.42 23.68 -6.73
N GLN A 657 -2.75 24.48 -5.72
CA GLN A 657 -3.75 25.57 -5.85
C GLN A 657 -3.24 26.72 -6.75
N LEU A 658 -1.93 27.04 -6.66
CA LEU A 658 -1.35 28.16 -7.40
C LEU A 658 -0.92 27.81 -8.82
N PHE A 659 -0.54 26.58 -9.08
CA PHE A 659 0.14 26.14 -10.31
C PHE A 659 -0.40 24.83 -10.88
N GLY A 660 -1.33 24.17 -10.23
CA GLY A 660 -1.74 22.81 -10.52
C GLY A 660 -2.27 22.59 -11.94
N ASP A 661 -2.87 23.63 -12.55
CA ASP A 661 -3.38 23.57 -13.94
C ASP A 661 -2.28 23.34 -14.99
N ARG A 662 -1.02 23.55 -14.63
CA ARG A 662 0.15 23.44 -15.52
C ARG A 662 1.38 22.86 -14.82
N GLN A 663 1.17 22.20 -13.68
CA GLN A 663 2.22 21.66 -12.83
C GLN A 663 2.74 20.32 -13.33
N MET A 664 4.05 20.17 -13.33
CA MET A 664 4.75 18.89 -13.52
C MET A 664 5.62 18.62 -12.30
N ILE A 665 5.63 17.39 -11.83
CA ILE A 665 6.33 16.99 -10.60
C ILE A 665 7.23 15.80 -10.91
N ALA A 666 8.53 15.99 -10.66
CA ALA A 666 9.49 14.90 -10.50
C ALA A 666 9.60 14.59 -9.02
N ASN A 667 9.37 13.35 -8.63
CA ASN A 667 9.36 12.93 -7.23
C ASN A 667 10.41 11.86 -6.97
N ALA A 668 10.90 11.76 -5.74
CA ALA A 668 11.76 10.67 -5.27
C ALA A 668 11.04 9.75 -4.30
N THR A 669 11.49 8.51 -4.21
CA THR A 669 10.98 7.54 -3.24
C THR A 669 11.16 8.06 -1.80
N GLY A 670 10.08 8.04 -1.03
CA GLY A 670 10.02 8.55 0.35
C GLY A 670 8.57 8.81 0.77
N CYS A 671 8.35 9.68 1.76
CA CYS A 671 6.99 10.04 2.19
C CYS A 671 6.17 10.63 1.05
N SER A 672 6.78 11.49 0.23
CA SER A 672 6.09 12.14 -0.90
C SER A 672 5.62 11.15 -1.97
N SER A 673 6.34 10.07 -2.23
CA SER A 673 5.86 8.98 -3.10
C SER A 673 4.79 8.13 -2.41
N ILE A 674 4.95 7.83 -1.13
CA ILE A 674 4.00 6.96 -0.41
C ILE A 674 2.63 7.64 -0.28
N TYR A 675 2.54 8.92 0.07
CA TYR A 675 1.25 9.59 0.19
C TYR A 675 0.65 10.01 -1.17
N SER A 676 1.44 10.08 -2.24
CA SER A 676 0.99 10.55 -3.56
C SER A 676 0.79 9.46 -4.60
N ALA A 677 1.56 8.36 -4.54
CA ALA A 677 1.68 7.37 -5.61
C ALA A 677 1.52 5.92 -5.14
N SER A 678 0.97 5.69 -3.95
CA SER A 678 0.61 4.34 -3.53
C SER A 678 -0.77 4.00 -4.07
N ILE A 679 -0.81 3.25 -5.17
CA ILE A 679 -2.09 2.78 -5.71
C ILE A 679 -2.85 1.96 -4.63
N PRO A 680 -4.18 2.02 -4.64
CA PRO A 680 -5.06 2.59 -5.68
C PRO A 680 -5.39 4.07 -5.50
N SER A 681 -4.87 4.74 -4.47
CA SER A 681 -5.29 6.08 -4.06
C SER A 681 -4.29 7.14 -4.51
N THR A 682 -4.71 8.00 -5.43
CA THR A 682 -3.91 9.12 -5.92
C THR A 682 -4.56 10.44 -5.52
N PRO A 683 -3.86 11.28 -4.73
CA PRO A 683 -4.41 12.53 -4.20
C PRO A 683 -4.34 13.70 -5.20
N TYR A 684 -3.47 13.66 -6.20
CA TYR A 684 -3.49 14.65 -7.27
C TYR A 684 -4.76 14.50 -8.08
N THR A 685 -5.45 15.61 -8.33
CA THR A 685 -6.76 15.62 -9.00
C THR A 685 -6.81 16.63 -10.13
N LYS A 686 -7.99 16.80 -10.73
CA LYS A 686 -8.22 17.64 -11.92
C LYS A 686 -9.20 18.76 -11.61
N ASN A 687 -9.01 19.90 -12.26
CA ASN A 687 -9.99 20.97 -12.27
C ASN A 687 -11.15 20.69 -13.27
N ALA A 688 -12.14 21.57 -13.32
CA ALA A 688 -13.27 21.44 -14.24
C ALA A 688 -12.89 21.42 -15.73
N LYS A 689 -11.67 21.86 -16.08
CA LYS A 689 -11.13 21.83 -17.46
C LYS A 689 -10.35 20.52 -17.73
N GLY A 690 -10.30 19.57 -16.79
CA GLY A 690 -9.55 18.33 -16.89
C GLY A 690 -8.05 18.49 -16.69
N GLN A 691 -7.58 19.64 -16.23
CA GLN A 691 -6.17 19.93 -15.98
C GLN A 691 -5.81 19.68 -14.53
N GLY A 692 -4.61 19.18 -14.28
CA GLY A 692 -4.09 18.94 -12.95
C GLY A 692 -2.60 18.61 -12.95
N PRO A 693 -1.99 18.44 -11.77
CA PRO A 693 -0.59 18.07 -11.69
C PRO A 693 -0.28 16.76 -12.40
N ALA A 694 0.74 16.77 -13.26
CA ALA A 694 1.33 15.58 -13.84
C ALA A 694 2.50 15.16 -12.92
N PHE A 695 2.43 13.95 -12.42
CA PHE A 695 3.37 13.41 -11.43
C PHE A 695 4.06 12.18 -11.98
N ASP A 696 5.37 12.12 -11.82
CA ASP A 696 6.13 10.91 -12.07
C ASP A 696 7.18 10.70 -10.98
N ASN A 697 7.41 9.44 -10.62
CA ASN A 697 8.28 9.06 -9.52
C ASN A 697 9.55 8.41 -10.05
N SER A 698 10.69 8.97 -9.67
CA SER A 698 12.00 8.45 -10.01
C SER A 698 12.58 7.59 -8.88
N LEU A 699 13.78 7.06 -9.09
CA LEU A 699 14.55 6.40 -8.06
C LEU A 699 15.03 7.42 -7.01
N PHE A 700 15.40 6.92 -5.84
CA PHE A 700 15.83 7.75 -4.72
C PHE A 700 17.07 8.59 -5.06
N GLU A 701 18.00 8.02 -5.84
CA GLU A 701 19.29 8.60 -6.14
C GLU A 701 19.32 9.58 -7.34
N ASP A 702 18.30 9.58 -8.21
CA ASP A 702 18.36 10.26 -9.51
C ASP A 702 17.24 11.27 -9.77
N PHE A 703 16.47 11.65 -8.74
CA PHE A 703 15.26 12.48 -8.94
C PHE A 703 15.59 13.90 -9.39
N CYS A 704 16.77 14.44 -9.02
CA CYS A 704 17.23 15.75 -9.45
C CYS A 704 17.54 15.76 -10.95
N GLU A 705 18.27 14.76 -11.43
CA GLU A 705 18.60 14.55 -12.84
C GLU A 705 17.32 14.31 -13.66
N PHE A 706 16.39 13.52 -13.13
CA PHE A 706 15.08 13.29 -13.75
C PHE A 706 14.29 14.59 -13.90
N GLY A 707 14.21 15.40 -12.82
CA GLY A 707 13.58 16.71 -12.85
C GLY A 707 14.25 17.68 -13.84
N LEU A 708 15.59 17.69 -13.89
CA LEU A 708 16.34 18.45 -14.88
C LEU A 708 16.03 17.97 -16.31
N GLY A 709 15.96 16.65 -16.51
CA GLY A 709 15.58 16.07 -17.80
C GLY A 709 14.20 16.55 -18.27
N MET A 710 13.21 16.59 -17.37
CA MET A 710 11.88 17.14 -17.66
C MET A 710 11.93 18.60 -18.10
N VAL A 711 12.76 19.45 -17.43
CA VAL A 711 12.95 20.87 -17.81
C VAL A 711 13.55 20.97 -19.19
N LEU A 712 14.64 20.22 -19.46
CA LEU A 712 15.33 20.24 -20.76
C LEU A 712 14.45 19.73 -21.90
N GLY A 713 13.67 18.66 -21.64
CA GLY A 713 12.70 18.13 -22.60
C GLY A 713 11.64 19.17 -22.97
N ASN A 714 11.03 19.84 -22.01
CA ASN A 714 10.09 20.93 -22.25
C ASN A 714 10.70 22.08 -23.04
N LYS A 715 11.95 22.46 -22.70
CA LYS A 715 12.67 23.49 -23.44
C LYS A 715 12.88 23.11 -24.91
N LYS A 716 13.29 21.87 -25.16
CA LYS A 716 13.49 21.35 -26.52
C LYS A 716 12.19 21.32 -27.35
N MET A 717 11.07 20.93 -26.73
CA MET A 717 9.78 20.97 -27.44
C MET A 717 9.37 22.40 -27.78
N LYS A 718 9.60 23.37 -26.91
CA LYS A 718 9.37 24.79 -27.22
C LYS A 718 10.29 25.31 -28.31
N GLU A 719 11.57 24.95 -28.31
CA GLU A 719 12.50 25.28 -29.39
C GLU A 719 11.99 24.69 -30.72
N ARG A 720 11.51 23.44 -30.74
CA ARG A 720 10.90 22.84 -31.93
C ARG A 720 9.68 23.61 -32.42
N ILE A 721 8.78 23.99 -31.49
CA ILE A 721 7.63 24.84 -31.83
C ILE A 721 8.08 26.17 -32.46
N CYS A 722 9.09 26.84 -31.87
CA CYS A 722 9.63 28.08 -32.47
C CYS A 722 10.11 27.87 -33.91
N HIS A 723 10.87 26.80 -34.18
CA HIS A 723 11.31 26.48 -35.53
C HIS A 723 10.15 26.25 -36.49
N LEU A 724 9.14 25.48 -36.09
CA LEU A 724 7.95 25.22 -36.90
C LEU A 724 7.14 26.49 -37.16
N LEU A 725 7.02 27.39 -36.19
CA LEU A 725 6.35 28.68 -36.36
C LEU A 725 7.12 29.59 -37.32
N GLU A 726 8.45 29.66 -37.26
CA GLU A 726 9.27 30.41 -38.22
C GLU A 726 9.18 29.81 -39.64
N GLU A 727 9.17 28.48 -39.78
CA GLU A 727 8.96 27.80 -41.04
C GLU A 727 7.57 28.13 -41.63
N ALA A 728 6.51 28.07 -40.80
CA ALA A 728 5.16 28.45 -41.22
C ALA A 728 5.07 29.92 -41.65
N LYS A 729 5.74 30.83 -40.93
CA LYS A 729 5.75 32.27 -41.26
C LYS A 729 6.48 32.60 -42.57
N ALA A 730 7.39 31.74 -43.01
CA ALA A 730 8.10 31.89 -44.27
C ALA A 730 7.24 31.57 -45.51
N ASP A 731 6.09 30.94 -45.36
CA ASP A 731 5.13 30.67 -46.41
C ASP A 731 4.29 31.91 -46.72
N GLU A 732 4.35 32.39 -47.97
CA GLU A 732 3.61 33.59 -48.42
C GLU A 732 2.08 33.45 -48.35
N HIS A 733 1.55 32.22 -48.16
CA HIS A 733 0.12 31.91 -48.12
C HIS A 733 -0.42 31.85 -46.66
N VAL A 734 0.45 32.02 -45.66
CA VAL A 734 0.03 32.00 -44.24
C VAL A 734 -0.81 33.24 -43.90
N PRO A 735 -1.96 33.08 -43.23
CA PRO A 735 -2.78 34.21 -42.81
C PRO A 735 -2.02 35.16 -41.87
N ALA A 736 -2.17 36.47 -42.09
CA ALA A 736 -1.56 37.48 -41.20
C ALA A 736 -1.95 37.32 -39.72
N GLU A 737 -3.15 36.81 -39.48
CA GLU A 737 -3.65 36.48 -38.10
C GLU A 737 -2.80 35.40 -37.46
N PHE A 738 -2.42 34.34 -38.17
CA PHE A 738 -1.53 33.28 -37.68
C PHE A 738 -0.13 33.87 -37.35
N VAL A 739 0.42 34.70 -38.21
CA VAL A 739 1.73 35.33 -37.98
C VAL A 739 1.69 36.17 -36.71
N ALA A 740 0.65 36.99 -36.53
CA ALA A 740 0.48 37.82 -35.32
C ALA A 740 0.36 37.00 -34.02
N ALA A 741 -0.44 35.91 -34.08
CA ALA A 741 -0.59 35.02 -32.93
C ALA A 741 0.70 34.26 -32.63
N ALA A 742 1.47 33.82 -33.62
CA ALA A 742 2.75 33.18 -33.46
C ALA A 742 3.79 34.13 -32.83
N ASP A 743 3.89 35.36 -33.32
CA ASP A 743 4.78 36.38 -32.74
C ASP A 743 4.39 36.73 -31.30
N LYS A 744 3.08 36.83 -31.01
CA LYS A 744 2.59 37.04 -29.64
C LYS A 744 3.00 35.89 -28.73
N TRP A 745 2.85 34.66 -29.21
CA TRP A 745 3.26 33.49 -28.43
C TRP A 745 4.77 33.46 -28.17
N MET A 746 5.60 33.65 -29.18
CA MET A 746 7.06 33.66 -29.05
C MET A 746 7.53 34.75 -28.06
N ALA A 747 6.88 35.90 -28.02
CA ALA A 747 7.18 36.98 -27.09
C ALA A 747 6.80 36.61 -25.65
N ASN A 748 5.75 35.78 -25.46
CA ASN A 748 5.18 35.47 -24.12
C ASN A 748 5.42 34.01 -23.67
N MET A 749 6.11 33.18 -24.43
CA MET A 749 6.23 31.71 -24.17
C MET A 749 6.86 31.39 -22.80
N ASN A 750 7.57 32.33 -22.21
CA ASN A 750 8.22 32.18 -20.89
C ASN A 750 7.46 32.90 -19.76
N ASP A 751 6.39 33.63 -20.08
CA ASP A 751 5.49 34.19 -19.10
C ASP A 751 4.34 33.23 -18.76
N SER A 752 3.89 33.21 -17.52
CA SER A 752 2.90 32.28 -17.00
C SER A 752 1.52 32.51 -17.61
N GLU A 753 1.00 33.72 -17.44
CA GLU A 753 -0.33 34.08 -17.92
C GLU A 753 -0.31 34.48 -19.38
N GLY A 754 0.72 35.21 -19.83
CA GLY A 754 0.89 35.58 -21.23
C GLY A 754 0.98 34.38 -22.17
N SER A 755 1.62 33.27 -21.72
CA SER A 755 1.63 32.03 -22.52
C SER A 755 0.26 31.36 -22.63
N LYS A 756 -0.58 31.44 -21.58
CA LYS A 756 -1.96 30.91 -21.63
C LYS A 756 -2.81 31.70 -22.62
N GLU A 757 -2.76 33.04 -22.54
CA GLU A 757 -3.51 33.93 -23.45
C GLU A 757 -3.06 33.72 -24.90
N ALA A 758 -1.74 33.73 -25.15
CA ALA A 758 -1.21 33.54 -26.48
C ALA A 758 -1.50 32.14 -27.05
N ALA A 759 -1.43 31.10 -26.20
CA ALA A 759 -1.80 29.74 -26.62
C ALA A 759 -3.29 29.62 -26.97
N ALA A 760 -4.18 30.31 -26.22
CA ALA A 760 -5.61 30.30 -26.53
C ALA A 760 -5.94 30.92 -27.89
N GLU A 761 -5.18 31.90 -28.32
CA GLU A 761 -5.31 32.50 -29.67
C GLU A 761 -4.67 31.64 -30.75
N LEU A 762 -3.50 31.06 -30.51
CA LEU A 762 -2.73 30.31 -31.50
C LEU A 762 -3.27 28.91 -31.81
N LYS A 763 -3.76 28.17 -30.79
CA LYS A 763 -4.25 26.79 -30.96
C LYS A 763 -5.37 26.63 -32.00
N PRO A 764 -6.40 27.45 -32.04
CA PRO A 764 -7.44 27.36 -33.06
C PRO A 764 -6.90 27.56 -34.50
N LEU A 765 -5.92 28.44 -34.65
CA LEU A 765 -5.31 28.73 -35.95
C LEU A 765 -4.41 27.58 -36.42
N ILE A 766 -3.67 26.94 -35.50
CA ILE A 766 -2.92 25.70 -35.75
C ILE A 766 -3.87 24.59 -36.20
N ALA A 767 -4.98 24.39 -35.49
CA ALA A 767 -5.96 23.39 -35.83
C ALA A 767 -6.58 23.60 -37.22
N ALA A 768 -6.98 24.84 -37.52
CA ALA A 768 -7.52 25.20 -38.82
C ALA A 768 -6.51 25.03 -39.97
N GLY A 769 -5.24 25.30 -39.71
CA GLY A 769 -4.16 25.05 -40.70
C GLY A 769 -3.95 23.55 -40.95
N ALA A 770 -3.94 22.74 -39.88
CA ALA A 770 -3.83 21.29 -40.01
C ALA A 770 -4.99 20.65 -40.79
N GLU A 771 -6.22 21.11 -40.55
CA GLU A 771 -7.42 20.66 -41.28
C GLU A 771 -7.36 21.00 -42.80
N LYS A 772 -6.68 22.08 -43.14
CA LYS A 772 -6.42 22.46 -44.56
C LYS A 772 -5.26 21.72 -45.20
N GLY A 773 -4.64 20.78 -44.45
CA GLY A 773 -3.55 19.95 -44.98
C GLY A 773 -2.16 20.55 -44.87
N CYS A 774 -1.96 21.59 -44.09
CA CYS A 774 -0.64 22.15 -43.80
C CYS A 774 0.20 21.16 -42.95
N PRO A 775 1.32 20.62 -43.42
CA PRO A 775 2.10 19.62 -42.68
C PRO A 775 2.76 20.20 -41.43
N VAL A 776 3.21 21.47 -41.50
CA VAL A 776 3.79 22.17 -40.33
C VAL A 776 2.74 22.38 -39.25
N CYS A 777 1.51 22.77 -39.62
CA CYS A 777 0.42 22.92 -38.68
C CYS A 777 -0.02 21.55 -38.11
N ALA A 778 0.08 20.47 -38.87
CA ALA A 778 -0.21 19.14 -38.39
C ALA A 778 0.80 18.71 -37.27
N GLU A 779 2.09 18.98 -37.43
CA GLU A 779 3.10 18.75 -36.41
C GLU A 779 2.89 19.68 -35.20
N LEU A 780 2.67 20.97 -35.43
CA LEU A 780 2.37 21.93 -34.36
C LEU A 780 1.17 21.50 -33.50
N LYS A 781 0.14 20.91 -34.13
CA LYS A 781 -1.04 20.39 -33.43
C LYS A 781 -0.67 19.25 -32.46
N THR A 782 0.30 18.40 -32.80
CA THR A 782 0.79 17.34 -31.90
C THR A 782 1.55 17.90 -30.68
N LEU A 783 2.12 19.10 -30.80
CA LEU A 783 2.93 19.77 -29.79
C LEU A 783 2.17 20.88 -29.05
N ASP A 784 0.92 21.09 -29.33
CA ASP A 784 0.14 22.23 -28.83
C ASP A 784 0.01 22.32 -27.31
N HIS A 785 0.16 21.19 -26.61
CA HIS A 785 0.17 21.10 -25.15
C HIS A 785 1.44 21.70 -24.52
N TYR A 786 2.52 21.95 -25.27
CA TYR A 786 3.71 22.64 -24.79
C TYR A 786 3.60 24.18 -24.93
N LEU A 787 2.56 24.72 -25.53
CA LEU A 787 2.40 26.16 -25.71
C LEU A 787 2.27 26.92 -24.39
N VAL A 788 1.65 26.32 -23.38
CA VAL A 788 1.54 26.93 -22.05
C VAL A 788 2.80 26.65 -21.24
N LYS A 789 3.34 27.70 -20.58
CA LYS A 789 4.49 27.56 -19.69
C LYS A 789 4.21 26.58 -18.56
N ARG A 790 4.96 25.50 -18.46
CA ARG A 790 4.86 24.54 -17.36
C ARG A 790 5.46 25.11 -16.06
N SER A 791 4.89 24.69 -14.93
CA SER A 791 5.44 24.89 -13.61
C SER A 791 6.05 23.57 -13.16
N GLN A 792 7.38 23.50 -13.11
CA GLN A 792 8.08 22.24 -12.86
C GLN A 792 8.66 22.25 -11.45
N TRP A 793 8.44 21.16 -10.74
CA TRP A 793 8.80 21.00 -9.34
C TRP A 793 9.53 19.68 -9.14
N ILE A 794 10.55 19.71 -8.31
CA ILE A 794 11.22 18.53 -7.78
C ILE A 794 10.78 18.43 -6.32
N ILE A 795 10.18 17.29 -5.95
CA ILE A 795 9.68 17.01 -4.61
C ILE A 795 10.32 15.71 -4.11
N GLY A 796 11.00 15.78 -2.97
CA GLY A 796 11.66 14.63 -2.36
C GLY A 796 11.69 14.75 -0.86
N GLY A 797 11.92 13.63 -0.17
CA GLY A 797 12.19 13.62 1.26
C GLY A 797 13.59 14.12 1.61
N ASP A 798 13.87 14.19 2.90
CA ASP A 798 15.17 14.60 3.43
C ASP A 798 16.32 13.70 2.95
N GLY A 799 16.11 12.38 2.93
CA GLY A 799 17.13 11.44 2.47
C GLY A 799 17.56 11.69 1.02
N ALA A 800 16.59 11.84 0.10
CA ALA A 800 16.90 12.16 -1.30
C ALA A 800 17.52 13.55 -1.46
N SER A 801 17.02 14.55 -0.73
CA SER A 801 17.41 15.96 -0.92
C SER A 801 18.73 16.35 -0.24
N TYR A 802 19.11 15.66 0.86
CA TYR A 802 20.28 16.03 1.67
C TYR A 802 21.39 14.98 1.68
N ASP A 803 21.04 13.69 1.53
CA ASP A 803 22.00 12.61 1.68
C ASP A 803 22.55 12.12 0.33
N ILE A 804 21.74 12.14 -0.72
CA ILE A 804 22.08 11.59 -2.05
C ILE A 804 21.85 12.62 -3.17
N GLY A 805 20.74 13.35 -3.15
CA GLY A 805 20.35 14.30 -4.19
C GLY A 805 21.11 15.62 -4.27
#